data_476bf57cafd57e2e78ba17f490377e64
#
_entry.id   476bf57cafd57e2e78ba17f490377e64
#
_cell.length_a   1.000
_cell.length_b   1.000
_cell.length_c   1.000
_cell.angle_alpha   90.00
_cell.angle_beta   90.00
_cell.angle_gamma   90.00
#
_symmetry.space_group_name_H-M   'P 1'
#
loop_
_entity.id
_entity.type
_entity.pdbx_description
1 polymer ?
#
loop_
_entity_poly.entity_id
_entity_poly.type
_entity_poly.pdbx_seq_one_letter_code
_entity_poly.pdbx_strand_id
1 'polypeptide(L)'
;MIVKMKFLSISGPKNDIDRVCEVYLSKYEMQLENAAAELKTTDNLQPFVEVNPYKEPLAKAEQFSALLADEDQRIDVSMNQEDMLNLIRDVNHDYLDLVEKKELTKKQVEEYKEKLLIMEPFRTLELDMQKSLKYKYMKVRFGRVDVNYYKRLEKYLFDDLNAVFIEGIRNENYVYGCYFVSNADSSKVDSVFNSLHFERIAIPSEYIGTPEQACEELEKAIEEKQKEIAEIEKQIRELMAKNAAKLRGAKRRLEELSTNFDVRKLAARIEEGDNKEDYYILCGWMGEEDVKKFLAESKNDDKVFVVVEEDKEKFFGEPPTKLKNPRFFKPFEMFIRMYGLPANDEIDPTMFVALTYTFIFGAMFGDVGQGLCLFVFGGLLYLIKKINLAGIISIAGLFSTFFGFMFGSIFGFEDVIQAHWLRPVDAMTNLPFIGQLNTVFVVAIAFGMGLNILVMIFNVINAVKSHDPGNMLFSHNGIAGLVFYGFLVLTIVLYMTGHKVPGNIMMVIFLGVPVLLFVFKEPLGNLVTKQHKKMEEGKVMFFVQAFFELFETMLSYFSNTISYVRIGAFAVSHAAMMEVVLMLSGASAGHTNWIVFVLGNVLVCGLEGLVVGIQVLRLEYYEMFSRFYKGTGREFKPFHSQSDRK
;
A
#
# COMPACT_ATOMS: atom_id res chain seq x y z
N MET A 1 -15.89 7.03 -16.43
CA MET A 1 -15.57 7.97 -17.53
C MET A 1 -14.32 8.74 -17.16
N ILE A 2 -13.42 8.94 -18.12
CA ILE A 2 -12.20 9.75 -17.96
C ILE A 2 -12.60 11.23 -17.98
N VAL A 3 -12.17 11.99 -16.99
CA VAL A 3 -12.37 13.44 -16.93
C VAL A 3 -11.36 14.09 -17.89
N LYS A 4 -11.84 14.97 -18.77
CA LYS A 4 -10.93 15.75 -19.62
C LYS A 4 -10.12 16.70 -18.77
N MET A 5 -8.81 16.62 -18.89
CA MET A 5 -7.87 17.49 -18.19
C MET A 5 -7.45 18.66 -19.09
N LYS A 6 -7.28 19.83 -18.46
CA LYS A 6 -6.72 21.02 -19.08
C LYS A 6 -5.48 21.43 -18.29
N PHE A 7 -4.46 21.88 -19.01
CA PHE A 7 -3.26 22.42 -18.39
C PHE A 7 -3.44 23.92 -18.16
N LEU A 8 -3.09 24.36 -16.96
CA LEU A 8 -3.19 25.75 -16.55
C LEU A 8 -1.85 26.26 -16.07
N SER A 9 -1.55 27.50 -16.44
CA SER A 9 -0.45 28.29 -15.89
C SER A 9 -1.06 29.45 -15.12
N ILE A 10 -0.78 29.52 -13.81
CA ILE A 10 -1.25 30.56 -12.90
C ILE A 10 -0.07 31.43 -12.52
N SER A 11 -0.13 32.73 -12.77
CA SER A 11 0.93 33.67 -12.44
C SER A 11 0.39 34.83 -11.58
N GLY A 12 1.24 35.37 -10.73
CA GLY A 12 0.92 36.51 -9.87
C GLY A 12 2.13 37.03 -9.11
N PRO A 13 2.01 38.12 -8.35
CA PRO A 13 3.10 38.65 -7.53
C PRO A 13 3.58 37.64 -6.49
N LYS A 14 4.89 37.54 -6.28
CA LYS A 14 5.53 36.57 -5.38
C LYS A 14 4.87 36.45 -4.01
N ASN A 15 4.50 37.60 -3.41
CA ASN A 15 3.93 37.65 -2.06
C ASN A 15 2.48 37.14 -1.98
N ASP A 16 1.83 36.91 -3.10
CA ASP A 16 0.43 36.51 -3.18
C ASP A 16 0.22 34.98 -3.33
N ILE A 17 1.29 34.22 -3.46
CA ILE A 17 1.23 32.77 -3.67
C ILE A 17 0.45 32.03 -2.58
N ASP A 18 0.61 32.41 -1.30
CA ASP A 18 -0.09 31.79 -0.19
C ASP A 18 -1.59 32.03 -0.25
N ARG A 19 -2.01 33.25 -0.59
CA ARG A 19 -3.43 33.59 -0.77
C ARG A 19 -4.03 32.75 -1.90
N VAL A 20 -3.33 32.60 -3.01
CA VAL A 20 -3.79 31.80 -4.14
C VAL A 20 -3.91 30.32 -3.77
N CYS A 21 -2.95 29.79 -3.02
CA CYS A 21 -3.05 28.43 -2.48
C CYS A 21 -4.26 28.26 -1.55
N GLU A 22 -4.49 29.23 -0.65
CA GLU A 22 -5.54 29.15 0.36
C GLU A 22 -6.94 29.42 -0.22
N VAL A 23 -7.08 30.38 -1.12
CA VAL A 23 -8.38 30.80 -1.68
C VAL A 23 -8.82 29.93 -2.87
N TYR A 24 -7.90 29.59 -3.74
CA TYR A 24 -8.21 28.91 -5.00
C TYR A 24 -7.80 27.43 -5.01
N LEU A 25 -6.51 27.11 -4.78
CA LEU A 25 -6.05 25.72 -4.86
C LEU A 25 -6.63 24.84 -3.76
N SER A 26 -7.01 25.41 -2.63
CA SER A 26 -7.75 24.68 -1.60
C SER A 26 -9.15 24.25 -2.04
N LYS A 27 -9.83 24.99 -2.93
CA LYS A 27 -11.20 24.69 -3.38
C LYS A 27 -11.27 23.71 -4.53
N TYR A 28 -10.29 23.75 -5.43
CA TYR A 28 -10.26 23.00 -6.67
C TYR A 28 -9.20 21.91 -6.63
N GLU A 29 -9.50 20.77 -7.22
CA GLU A 29 -8.53 19.68 -7.35
C GLU A 29 -7.60 19.97 -8.52
N MET A 30 -6.37 20.39 -8.23
CA MET A 30 -5.32 20.63 -9.20
C MET A 30 -4.09 19.79 -8.89
N GLN A 31 -3.59 19.06 -9.88
CA GLN A 31 -2.29 18.40 -9.78
C GLN A 31 -1.24 19.37 -10.26
N LEU A 32 -0.39 19.82 -9.35
CA LEU A 32 0.72 20.71 -9.67
C LEU A 32 1.86 19.96 -10.31
N GLU A 33 2.48 20.58 -11.30
CA GLU A 33 3.69 20.11 -11.99
C GLU A 33 4.82 21.10 -11.73
N ASN A 34 6.06 20.66 -11.92
CA ASN A 34 7.21 21.54 -11.75
C ASN A 34 7.30 22.56 -12.89
N ALA A 35 6.92 23.80 -12.63
CA ALA A 35 6.86 24.85 -13.63
C ALA A 35 8.23 25.11 -14.32
N ALA A 36 9.34 25.01 -13.58
CA ALA A 36 10.68 25.18 -14.13
C ALA A 36 11.08 24.04 -15.08
N ALA A 37 10.51 22.83 -14.90
CA ALA A 37 10.77 21.70 -15.79
C ALA A 37 9.89 21.75 -17.05
N GLU A 38 8.63 22.20 -16.91
CA GLU A 38 7.64 22.23 -18.00
C GLU A 38 7.86 23.43 -18.95
N LEU A 39 8.31 24.56 -18.43
CA LEU A 39 8.49 25.80 -19.20
C LEU A 39 9.94 26.02 -19.68
N LYS A 40 10.67 24.97 -20.04
CA LYS A 40 12.08 25.02 -20.47
C LYS A 40 12.39 25.98 -21.66
N THR A 41 11.37 26.39 -22.38
CA THR A 41 11.50 27.30 -23.54
C THR A 41 11.46 28.78 -23.15
N THR A 42 11.21 29.12 -21.89
CA THR A 42 11.12 30.50 -21.42
C THR A 42 12.45 30.91 -20.78
N ASP A 43 13.14 31.89 -21.33
CA ASP A 43 14.36 32.45 -20.76
C ASP A 43 14.05 33.13 -19.38
N ASN A 44 14.98 33.06 -18.43
CA ASN A 44 14.94 33.67 -17.10
C ASN A 44 14.04 33.00 -16.04
N LEU A 45 13.65 31.73 -16.21
CA LEU A 45 12.97 30.99 -15.14
C LEU A 45 13.96 30.47 -14.10
N GLN A 46 13.74 30.84 -12.85
CA GLN A 46 14.50 30.31 -11.71
C GLN A 46 13.60 29.46 -10.80
N PRO A 47 14.13 28.39 -10.18
CA PRO A 47 13.37 27.64 -9.19
C PRO A 47 13.10 28.51 -7.96
N PHE A 48 11.91 28.41 -7.42
CA PHE A 48 11.51 29.11 -6.21
C PHE A 48 12.07 28.38 -4.97
N VAL A 49 13.29 28.76 -4.54
CA VAL A 49 13.98 28.11 -3.42
C VAL A 49 13.77 28.92 -2.14
N GLU A 50 12.86 28.45 -1.28
CA GLU A 50 12.68 28.99 0.08
C GLU A 50 12.62 27.86 1.10
N VAL A 51 13.17 28.09 2.30
CA VAL A 51 13.10 27.12 3.40
C VAL A 51 11.73 27.20 4.06
N ASN A 52 11.05 26.07 4.17
CA ASN A 52 9.73 26.02 4.79
C ASN A 52 9.82 26.23 6.32
N PRO A 53 9.32 27.36 6.84
CA PRO A 53 9.43 27.72 8.27
C PRO A 53 8.52 26.88 9.16
N TYR A 54 7.55 26.17 8.58
CA TYR A 54 6.56 25.38 9.34
C TYR A 54 7.01 23.93 9.59
N LYS A 55 8.04 23.44 8.92
CA LYS A 55 8.50 22.05 9.06
C LYS A 55 8.98 21.69 10.46
N GLU A 56 9.79 22.55 11.06
CA GLU A 56 10.30 22.30 12.40
C GLU A 56 9.19 22.33 13.46
N PRO A 57 8.31 23.36 13.50
CA PRO A 57 7.17 23.36 14.40
C PRO A 57 6.22 22.18 14.17
N LEU A 58 6.00 21.76 12.91
CA LEU A 58 5.18 20.62 12.59
C LEU A 58 5.76 19.32 13.16
N ALA A 59 7.05 19.07 12.96
CA ALA A 59 7.71 17.88 13.50
C ALA A 59 7.59 17.79 15.03
N LYS A 60 7.68 18.93 15.73
CA LYS A 60 7.46 19.01 17.19
C LYS A 60 6.00 18.72 17.55
N ALA A 61 5.05 19.29 16.82
CA ALA A 61 3.61 19.05 17.03
C ALA A 61 3.24 17.57 16.80
N GLU A 62 3.84 16.90 15.80
CA GLU A 62 3.68 15.48 15.55
C GLU A 62 4.25 14.63 16.70
N GLN A 63 5.43 14.96 17.19
CA GLN A 63 6.05 14.30 18.35
C GLN A 63 5.15 14.41 19.59
N PHE A 64 4.62 15.60 19.88
CA PHE A 64 3.71 15.81 21.01
C PHE A 64 2.37 15.09 20.80
N SER A 65 1.85 15.08 19.58
CA SER A 65 0.62 14.35 19.24
C SER A 65 0.75 12.84 19.48
N ALA A 66 1.92 12.27 19.25
CA ALA A 66 2.20 10.85 19.52
C ALA A 66 2.25 10.51 21.03
N LEU A 67 2.50 11.50 21.89
CA LEU A 67 2.52 11.36 23.36
C LEU A 67 1.12 11.53 23.99
N LEU A 68 0.12 12.00 23.21
CA LEU A 68 -1.25 12.19 23.69
C LEU A 68 -1.99 10.85 23.73
N ALA A 69 -2.79 10.65 24.78
CA ALA A 69 -3.70 9.51 24.85
C ALA A 69 -4.86 9.66 23.86
N ASP A 70 -5.34 8.56 23.27
CA ASP A 70 -6.39 8.54 22.24
C ASP A 70 -7.79 8.94 22.74
N GLU A 71 -7.97 9.06 24.04
CA GLU A 71 -9.30 9.22 24.65
C GLU A 71 -9.98 10.59 24.44
N ASP A 72 -9.23 11.65 24.17
CA ASP A 72 -9.82 13.01 23.99
C ASP A 72 -9.63 13.50 22.54
N GLN A 73 -10.70 13.40 21.73
CA GLN A 73 -10.69 13.79 20.30
C GLN A 73 -11.00 15.27 20.07
N ARG A 74 -11.01 16.12 21.08
CA ARG A 74 -11.29 17.55 20.92
C ARG A 74 -10.17 18.25 20.16
N ILE A 75 -10.56 19.07 19.17
CA ILE A 75 -9.64 19.86 18.34
C ILE A 75 -10.04 21.33 18.48
N ASP A 76 -9.12 22.17 18.90
CA ASP A 76 -9.31 23.62 18.96
C ASP A 76 -8.56 24.27 17.78
N VAL A 77 -9.31 24.76 16.80
CA VAL A 77 -8.79 25.37 15.57
C VAL A 77 -8.84 26.90 15.61
N SER A 78 -9.25 27.50 16.72
CA SER A 78 -9.52 28.96 16.83
C SER A 78 -8.28 29.84 16.96
N MET A 79 -7.06 29.27 16.99
CA MET A 79 -5.82 29.99 17.25
C MET A 79 -5.26 30.69 16.00
N ASN A 80 -4.73 31.90 16.20
CA ASN A 80 -3.95 32.61 15.20
C ASN A 80 -2.61 31.90 14.95
N GLN A 81 -2.00 32.14 13.79
CA GLN A 81 -0.73 31.52 13.40
C GLN A 81 0.40 31.79 14.40
N GLU A 82 0.50 33.02 14.91
CA GLU A 82 1.52 33.45 15.86
C GLU A 82 1.34 32.76 17.23
N ASP A 83 0.11 32.71 17.72
CA ASP A 83 -0.25 32.06 18.98
C ASP A 83 0.05 30.56 18.96
N MET A 84 -0.17 29.93 17.82
CA MET A 84 0.10 28.51 17.60
C MET A 84 1.61 28.21 17.63
N LEU A 85 2.42 29.02 16.96
CA LEU A 85 3.88 28.88 16.97
C LEU A 85 4.46 29.11 18.35
N ASN A 86 3.95 30.09 19.08
CA ASN A 86 4.34 30.37 20.45
C ASN A 86 3.94 29.22 21.39
N LEU A 87 2.74 28.69 21.27
CA LEU A 87 2.29 27.53 22.05
C LEU A 87 3.24 26.34 21.89
N ILE A 88 3.62 26.01 20.63
CA ILE A 88 4.52 24.89 20.39
C ILE A 88 5.91 25.15 20.99
N ARG A 89 6.38 26.40 20.90
CA ARG A 89 7.66 26.80 21.49
C ARG A 89 7.65 26.67 23.00
N ASP A 90 6.61 27.16 23.65
CA ASP A 90 6.48 27.14 25.12
C ASP A 90 6.34 25.70 25.63
N VAL A 91 5.46 24.90 25.02
CA VAL A 91 5.30 23.49 25.37
C VAL A 91 6.61 22.71 25.13
N ASN A 92 7.35 23.01 24.05
CA ASN A 92 8.63 22.37 23.79
C ASN A 92 9.69 22.74 24.83
N HIS A 93 9.71 24.00 25.31
CA HIS A 93 10.63 24.43 26.36
C HIS A 93 10.35 23.69 27.66
N ASP A 94 9.09 23.71 28.13
CA ASP A 94 8.68 23.02 29.34
C ASP A 94 8.93 21.49 29.26
N TYR A 95 8.68 20.90 28.10
CA TYR A 95 8.95 19.48 27.88
C TYR A 95 10.43 19.13 27.95
N LEU A 96 11.29 19.92 27.31
CA LEU A 96 12.75 19.70 27.34
C LEU A 96 13.31 19.84 28.75
N ASP A 97 12.86 20.81 29.54
CA ASP A 97 13.28 20.99 30.93
C ASP A 97 12.92 19.76 31.79
N LEU A 98 11.72 19.21 31.59
CA LEU A 98 11.29 17.99 32.30
C LEU A 98 12.08 16.75 31.86
N VAL A 99 12.37 16.63 30.56
CA VAL A 99 13.16 15.53 30.02
C VAL A 99 14.62 15.59 30.53
N GLU A 100 15.21 16.77 30.55
CA GLU A 100 16.58 16.96 31.10
C GLU A 100 16.64 16.55 32.57
N LYS A 101 15.68 17.00 33.40
CA LYS A 101 15.57 16.57 34.80
C LYS A 101 15.43 15.06 34.94
N LYS A 102 14.60 14.44 34.11
CA LYS A 102 14.40 12.99 34.09
C LYS A 102 15.70 12.25 33.79
N GLU A 103 16.44 12.68 32.77
CA GLU A 103 17.70 12.05 32.37
C GLU A 103 18.81 12.23 33.43
N LEU A 104 18.88 13.39 34.10
CA LEU A 104 19.77 13.59 35.22
C LEU A 104 19.45 12.65 36.39
N THR A 105 18.16 12.54 36.74
CA THR A 105 17.74 11.65 37.84
C THR A 105 17.96 10.18 37.48
N LYS A 106 17.76 9.78 36.22
CA LYS A 106 18.09 8.42 35.75
C LYS A 106 19.58 8.09 35.91
N LYS A 107 20.45 9.01 35.52
CA LYS A 107 21.91 8.82 35.70
C LYS A 107 22.27 8.61 37.16
N GLN A 108 21.65 9.37 38.08
CA GLN A 108 21.85 9.18 39.52
C GLN A 108 21.40 7.78 39.97
N VAL A 109 20.27 7.29 39.47
CA VAL A 109 19.79 5.93 39.75
C VAL A 109 20.79 4.88 39.26
N GLU A 110 21.35 5.05 38.07
CA GLU A 110 22.36 4.14 37.52
C GLU A 110 23.62 4.15 38.37
N GLU A 111 24.14 5.32 38.77
CA GLU A 111 25.29 5.44 39.68
C GLU A 111 25.03 4.76 41.02
N TYR A 112 23.85 4.91 41.61
CA TYR A 112 23.50 4.23 42.85
C TYR A 112 23.38 2.72 42.68
N LYS A 113 22.83 2.25 41.56
CA LYS A 113 22.79 0.82 41.24
C LYS A 113 24.16 0.20 41.05
N GLU A 114 25.10 0.91 40.40
CA GLU A 114 26.46 0.44 40.25
C GLU A 114 27.15 0.34 41.62
N LYS A 115 26.98 1.34 42.49
CA LYS A 115 27.50 1.30 43.85
C LYS A 115 26.91 0.18 44.69
N LEU A 116 25.60 -0.06 44.56
CA LEU A 116 24.92 -1.17 45.22
C LEU A 116 25.45 -2.53 44.74
N LEU A 117 25.64 -2.70 43.42
CA LEU A 117 26.20 -3.93 42.84
C LEU A 117 27.60 -4.26 43.39
N ILE A 118 28.43 -3.23 43.69
CA ILE A 118 29.75 -3.39 44.30
C ILE A 118 29.62 -3.78 45.76
N MET A 119 28.65 -3.24 46.50
CA MET A 119 28.50 -3.41 47.95
C MET A 119 27.74 -4.69 48.34
N GLU A 120 26.76 -5.08 47.55
CA GLU A 120 25.85 -6.20 47.85
C GLU A 120 26.54 -7.52 48.19
N PRO A 121 27.65 -7.92 47.51
CA PRO A 121 28.40 -9.14 47.88
C PRO A 121 29.00 -9.12 49.27
N PHE A 122 29.14 -7.95 49.88
CA PHE A 122 29.72 -7.77 51.22
C PHE A 122 28.65 -7.51 52.31
N ARG A 123 27.35 -7.54 51.98
CA ARG A 123 26.23 -7.18 52.87
C ARG A 123 26.22 -7.95 54.18
N THR A 124 26.68 -9.20 54.17
CA THR A 124 26.71 -10.08 55.33
C THR A 124 27.89 -9.82 56.30
N LEU A 125 28.80 -8.92 55.94
CA LEU A 125 29.95 -8.61 56.75
C LEU A 125 29.60 -7.61 57.85
N GLU A 126 29.66 -8.04 59.10
CA GLU A 126 29.46 -7.19 60.28
C GLU A 126 30.73 -6.37 60.58
N LEU A 127 31.14 -5.53 59.65
CA LEU A 127 32.38 -4.74 59.72
C LEU A 127 32.09 -3.27 59.47
N ASP A 128 32.53 -2.39 60.36
CA ASP A 128 32.49 -0.95 60.11
C ASP A 128 33.54 -0.58 59.07
N MET A 129 33.10 -0.26 57.86
CA MET A 129 33.99 0.01 56.73
C MET A 129 34.90 1.19 56.97
N GLN A 130 34.40 2.27 57.54
CA GLN A 130 35.18 3.48 57.74
C GLN A 130 36.26 3.27 58.81
N LYS A 131 35.93 2.56 59.92
CA LYS A 131 36.90 2.23 60.97
C LYS A 131 37.96 1.28 60.44
N SER A 132 37.54 0.27 59.64
CA SER A 132 38.43 -0.74 59.08
C SER A 132 39.45 -0.18 58.13
N LEU A 133 39.09 0.80 57.29
CA LEU A 133 40.00 1.48 56.38
C LEU A 133 41.00 2.42 57.11
N LYS A 134 40.67 2.87 58.33
CA LYS A 134 41.50 3.78 59.14
C LYS A 134 42.40 3.05 60.15
N TYR A 135 42.44 1.70 60.18
CA TYR A 135 43.32 0.97 61.11
C TYR A 135 44.75 1.32 60.87
N LYS A 136 45.45 1.73 61.98
CA LYS A 136 46.85 2.24 61.94
C LYS A 136 47.84 1.11 61.71
N TYR A 137 47.60 -0.09 62.22
CA TYR A 137 48.52 -1.24 62.23
C TYR A 137 48.09 -2.40 61.34
N MET A 138 46.89 -2.36 60.79
CA MET A 138 46.32 -3.39 59.93
C MET A 138 45.79 -2.79 58.66
N LYS A 139 45.83 -3.58 57.58
CA LYS A 139 45.17 -3.27 56.29
C LYS A 139 44.05 -4.22 56.06
N VAL A 140 42.94 -3.69 55.53
CA VAL A 140 41.78 -4.48 55.10
C VAL A 140 41.72 -4.41 53.55
N ARG A 141 41.46 -5.55 52.94
CA ARG A 141 41.31 -5.67 51.51
C ARG A 141 40.00 -6.42 51.21
N PHE A 142 39.15 -5.78 50.48
CA PHE A 142 37.89 -6.38 49.98
C PHE A 142 38.11 -6.94 48.57
N GLY A 143 37.47 -8.03 48.26
CA GLY A 143 37.60 -8.63 46.95
C GLY A 143 36.86 -9.94 46.80
N ARG A 144 37.16 -10.64 45.74
CA ARG A 144 36.58 -11.96 45.41
C ARG A 144 37.68 -12.94 45.00
N VAL A 145 37.40 -14.21 45.24
CA VAL A 145 38.24 -15.31 44.83
C VAL A 145 37.39 -16.39 44.17
N ASP A 146 37.87 -17.03 43.12
CA ASP A 146 37.18 -18.17 42.50
C ASP A 146 37.04 -19.33 43.51
N VAL A 147 35.88 -19.99 43.53
CA VAL A 147 35.54 -21.07 44.43
C VAL A 147 36.56 -22.21 44.40
N ASN A 148 37.18 -22.50 43.29
CA ASN A 148 38.21 -23.56 43.16
C ASN A 148 39.52 -23.18 43.86
N TYR A 149 39.87 -21.90 43.86
CA TYR A 149 41.07 -21.39 44.56
C TYR A 149 40.78 -21.14 46.04
N TYR A 150 39.53 -20.90 46.42
CA TYR A 150 39.15 -20.65 47.82
C TYR A 150 39.51 -21.78 48.74
N LYS A 151 39.31 -23.04 48.33
CA LYS A 151 39.73 -24.22 49.12
C LYS A 151 41.22 -24.29 49.36
N ARG A 152 42.02 -23.79 48.47
CA ARG A 152 43.51 -23.69 48.64
C ARG A 152 43.85 -22.51 49.53
N LEU A 153 43.18 -21.39 49.40
CA LEU A 153 43.34 -20.22 50.26
C LEU A 153 43.04 -20.56 51.72
N GLU A 154 41.96 -21.28 52.02
CA GLU A 154 41.59 -21.73 53.37
C GLU A 154 42.69 -22.55 54.01
N LYS A 155 43.33 -23.44 53.28
CA LYS A 155 44.49 -24.22 53.76
C LYS A 155 45.70 -23.36 54.08
N TYR A 156 46.05 -22.41 53.24
CA TYR A 156 47.16 -21.47 53.47
C TYR A 156 46.90 -20.52 54.65
N LEU A 157 45.67 -20.07 54.82
CA LEU A 157 45.26 -19.25 55.97
C LEU A 157 45.43 -19.97 57.31
N PHE A 158 45.24 -21.30 57.34
CA PHE A 158 45.33 -22.10 58.55
C PHE A 158 46.78 -22.45 58.95
N ASP A 159 47.66 -22.66 57.95
CA ASP A 159 49.00 -23.23 58.21
C ASP A 159 50.12 -22.18 58.16
N ASP A 160 50.08 -21.12 57.33
CA ASP A 160 51.27 -20.34 57.00
C ASP A 160 51.11 -18.81 56.93
N LEU A 161 49.90 -18.25 57.08
CA LEU A 161 49.65 -16.82 56.85
C LEU A 161 49.14 -16.10 58.09
N ASN A 162 49.83 -14.99 58.48
CA ASN A 162 49.32 -14.10 59.51
C ASN A 162 48.22 -13.17 58.94
N ALA A 163 47.12 -13.74 58.44
CA ALA A 163 45.98 -13.03 57.91
C ALA A 163 44.65 -13.72 58.28
N VAL A 164 43.62 -12.94 58.45
CA VAL A 164 42.26 -13.44 58.71
C VAL A 164 41.41 -13.08 57.52
N PHE A 165 40.75 -14.08 56.90
CA PHE A 165 39.77 -13.87 55.87
C PHE A 165 38.36 -14.04 56.45
N ILE A 166 37.50 -13.05 56.19
CA ILE A 166 36.09 -13.11 56.59
C ILE A 166 35.29 -13.27 55.29
N GLU A 167 34.59 -14.38 55.21
CA GLU A 167 33.72 -14.71 54.09
C GLU A 167 32.44 -13.88 54.15
N GLY A 168 32.08 -13.27 53.02
CA GLY A 168 30.82 -12.59 52.77
C GLY A 168 29.87 -13.50 52.02
N ILE A 169 29.27 -13.01 50.95
CA ILE A 169 28.36 -13.79 50.09
C ILE A 169 29.18 -14.70 49.17
N ARG A 170 28.70 -15.93 49.00
CA ARG A 170 29.25 -16.91 48.07
C ARG A 170 28.24 -17.19 46.97
N ASN A 171 28.68 -17.12 45.73
CA ASN A 171 27.92 -17.57 44.58
C ASN A 171 28.57 -18.82 43.92
N GLU A 172 28.02 -19.31 42.81
CA GLU A 172 28.52 -20.51 42.13
C GLU A 172 30.00 -20.38 41.69
N ASN A 173 30.47 -19.22 41.34
CA ASN A 173 31.81 -18.99 40.76
C ASN A 173 32.78 -18.33 41.72
N TYR A 174 32.33 -17.44 42.62
CA TYR A 174 33.17 -16.61 43.46
C TYR A 174 32.73 -16.63 44.91
N VAL A 175 33.75 -16.53 45.80
CA VAL A 175 33.58 -16.23 47.20
C VAL A 175 34.01 -14.78 47.40
N TYR A 176 33.12 -13.94 47.87
CA TYR A 176 33.39 -12.57 48.23
C TYR A 176 33.76 -12.46 49.68
N GLY A 177 34.65 -11.55 50.05
CA GLY A 177 35.06 -11.38 51.43
C GLY A 177 36.10 -10.31 51.58
N CYS A 178 36.57 -10.16 52.81
CA CYS A 178 37.67 -9.28 53.11
C CYS A 178 38.76 -9.98 53.92
N TYR A 179 40.01 -9.62 53.73
CA TYR A 179 41.07 -10.09 54.60
C TYR A 179 41.76 -8.94 55.34
N PHE A 180 42.18 -9.31 56.55
CA PHE A 180 42.92 -8.45 57.47
C PHE A 180 44.37 -8.91 57.50
N VAL A 181 45.28 -7.99 57.41
CA VAL A 181 46.71 -8.26 57.44
C VAL A 181 47.47 -7.18 58.20
N SER A 182 48.50 -7.56 58.97
CA SER A 182 49.42 -6.62 59.57
C SER A 182 50.20 -5.77 58.55
N ASN A 183 50.45 -4.52 58.82
CA ASN A 183 51.23 -3.69 57.92
C ASN A 183 52.63 -4.29 57.62
N ALA A 184 53.25 -5.02 58.58
CA ALA A 184 54.52 -5.69 58.41
C ALA A 184 54.49 -6.83 57.38
N ASP A 185 53.44 -7.61 57.38
CA ASP A 185 53.31 -8.80 56.52
C ASP A 185 52.50 -8.52 55.24
N SER A 186 51.98 -7.31 55.06
CA SER A 186 51.03 -6.98 53.96
C SER A 186 51.59 -7.32 52.58
N SER A 187 52.86 -7.09 52.30
CA SER A 187 53.43 -7.40 50.98
C SER A 187 53.50 -8.89 50.70
N LYS A 188 53.83 -9.72 51.68
CA LYS A 188 53.87 -11.18 51.54
C LYS A 188 52.48 -11.75 51.35
N VAL A 189 51.54 -11.32 52.20
CA VAL A 189 50.12 -11.80 52.12
C VAL A 189 49.45 -11.33 50.85
N ASP A 190 49.60 -10.07 50.44
CA ASP A 190 49.08 -9.54 49.19
C ASP A 190 49.60 -10.35 47.97
N SER A 191 50.87 -10.79 47.98
CA SER A 191 51.42 -11.62 46.92
C SER A 191 50.79 -13.01 46.86
N VAL A 192 50.53 -13.64 48.00
CA VAL A 192 49.86 -14.94 48.08
C VAL A 192 48.41 -14.84 47.59
N PHE A 193 47.67 -13.85 48.03
CA PHE A 193 46.27 -13.63 47.56
C PHE A 193 46.24 -13.36 46.05
N ASN A 194 47.16 -12.59 45.50
CA ASN A 194 47.27 -12.35 44.07
C ASN A 194 47.59 -13.66 43.30
N SER A 195 48.47 -14.55 43.86
CA SER A 195 48.77 -15.86 43.23
C SER A 195 47.58 -16.81 43.22
N LEU A 196 46.63 -16.62 44.11
CA LEU A 196 45.37 -17.35 44.21
C LEU A 196 44.23 -16.64 43.45
N HIS A 197 44.57 -15.71 42.57
CA HIS A 197 43.61 -14.96 41.76
C HIS A 197 42.55 -14.19 42.57
N PHE A 198 42.96 -13.64 43.74
CA PHE A 198 42.10 -12.75 44.48
C PHE A 198 42.00 -11.40 43.77
N GLU A 199 40.81 -11.07 43.28
CA GLU A 199 40.53 -9.80 42.65
C GLU A 199 40.08 -8.77 43.69
N ARG A 200 40.84 -7.68 43.82
CA ARG A 200 40.49 -6.61 44.76
C ARG A 200 39.34 -5.78 44.24
N ILE A 201 38.36 -5.53 45.08
CA ILE A 201 37.23 -4.66 44.84
C ILE A 201 37.39 -3.41 45.69
N ALA A 202 37.43 -2.24 45.02
CA ALA A 202 37.51 -0.97 45.72
C ALA A 202 36.12 -0.57 46.23
N ILE A 203 35.98 -0.54 47.55
CA ILE A 203 34.76 -0.07 48.17
C ILE A 203 34.78 1.45 48.25
N PRO A 204 33.68 2.14 47.86
CA PRO A 204 33.55 3.57 47.98
C PRO A 204 33.69 4.01 49.44
N SER A 205 34.62 4.93 49.73
CA SER A 205 34.93 5.40 51.10
C SER A 205 33.92 6.39 51.67
N GLU A 206 32.87 6.68 50.93
CA GLU A 206 31.86 7.68 51.26
C GLU A 206 30.84 7.19 52.30
N TYR A 207 30.66 5.86 52.42
CA TYR A 207 29.65 5.28 53.31
C TYR A 207 30.17 5.02 54.72
N ILE A 208 29.36 5.38 55.71
CA ILE A 208 29.66 5.24 57.16
C ILE A 208 28.87 4.06 57.68
N GLY A 209 29.51 3.17 58.45
CA GLY A 209 28.85 2.02 59.10
C GLY A 209 29.12 0.69 58.42
N THR A 210 28.23 -0.25 58.55
CA THR A 210 28.34 -1.61 57.99
C THR A 210 27.93 -1.64 56.51
N PRO A 211 28.40 -2.63 55.72
CA PRO A 211 27.95 -2.81 54.34
C PRO A 211 26.43 -2.97 54.21
N GLU A 212 25.77 -3.61 55.19
CA GLU A 212 24.32 -3.74 55.22
C GLU A 212 23.62 -2.37 55.30
N GLN A 213 24.08 -1.50 56.23
CA GLN A 213 23.55 -0.13 56.33
C GLN A 213 23.76 0.69 55.06
N ALA A 214 24.91 0.55 54.43
CA ALA A 214 25.18 1.22 53.15
C ALA A 214 24.31 0.70 52.02
N CYS A 215 24.02 -0.60 51.94
CA CYS A 215 23.11 -1.17 50.95
C CYS A 215 21.66 -0.67 51.20
N GLU A 216 21.21 -0.61 52.46
CA GLU A 216 19.86 -0.09 52.77
C GLU A 216 19.72 1.41 52.44
N GLU A 217 20.77 2.22 52.68
CA GLU A 217 20.79 3.64 52.29
C GLU A 217 20.72 3.79 50.77
N LEU A 218 21.48 2.98 50.01
CA LEU A 218 21.46 2.97 48.57
C LEU A 218 20.12 2.52 48.01
N GLU A 219 19.51 1.45 48.54
CA GLU A 219 18.19 0.96 48.15
C GLU A 219 17.13 2.05 48.38
N LYS A 220 17.15 2.74 49.53
CA LYS A 220 16.24 3.85 49.82
C LYS A 220 16.45 5.03 48.85
N ALA A 221 17.71 5.39 48.57
CA ALA A 221 18.00 6.46 47.63
C ALA A 221 17.54 6.12 46.19
N ILE A 222 17.70 4.87 45.76
CA ILE A 222 17.18 4.39 44.48
C ILE A 222 15.67 4.51 44.44
N GLU A 223 14.96 4.07 45.49
CA GLU A 223 13.50 4.12 45.57
C GLU A 223 12.96 5.57 45.53
N GLU A 224 13.63 6.48 46.30
CA GLU A 224 13.28 7.91 46.28
C GLU A 224 13.48 8.53 44.90
N LYS A 225 14.60 8.24 44.22
CA LYS A 225 14.85 8.72 42.87
C LYS A 225 13.91 8.13 41.82
N GLN A 226 13.49 6.88 41.98
CA GLN A 226 12.46 6.27 41.13
C GLN A 226 11.10 6.95 41.30
N LYS A 227 10.73 7.31 42.55
CA LYS A 227 9.52 8.10 42.80
C LYS A 227 9.59 9.48 42.16
N GLU A 228 10.78 10.13 42.21
CA GLU A 228 11.02 11.42 41.54
C GLU A 228 10.83 11.29 40.02
N ILE A 229 11.36 10.23 39.38
CA ILE A 229 11.16 9.95 37.96
C ILE A 229 9.67 9.77 37.64
N ALA A 230 8.93 9.00 38.44
CA ALA A 230 7.51 8.79 38.24
C ALA A 230 6.69 10.09 38.35
N GLU A 231 7.08 10.99 39.26
CA GLU A 231 6.44 12.32 39.38
C GLU A 231 6.74 13.23 38.17
N ILE A 232 7.98 13.20 37.66
CA ILE A 232 8.35 13.94 36.43
C ILE A 232 7.55 13.38 35.24
N GLU A 233 7.40 12.07 35.12
CA GLU A 233 6.57 11.46 34.07
C GLU A 233 5.09 11.83 34.18
N LYS A 234 4.59 11.98 35.38
CA LYS A 234 3.24 12.47 35.62
C LYS A 234 3.10 13.93 35.21
N GLN A 235 4.07 14.79 35.54
CA GLN A 235 4.09 16.19 35.10
C GLN A 235 4.13 16.31 33.56
N ILE A 236 4.91 15.48 32.86
CA ILE A 236 4.91 15.43 31.40
C ILE A 236 3.51 15.07 30.87
N ARG A 237 2.86 14.04 31.44
CA ARG A 237 1.50 13.65 31.03
C ARG A 237 0.48 14.76 31.29
N GLU A 238 0.55 15.45 32.42
CA GLU A 238 -0.33 16.56 32.76
C GLU A 238 -0.12 17.77 31.82
N LEU A 239 1.15 18.10 31.50
CA LEU A 239 1.48 19.14 30.53
C LEU A 239 0.86 18.85 29.15
N MET A 240 0.99 17.61 28.69
CA MET A 240 0.45 17.17 27.40
C MET A 240 -1.09 17.15 27.41
N ALA A 241 -1.70 16.61 28.46
CA ALA A 241 -3.17 16.55 28.60
C ALA A 241 -3.81 17.95 28.65
N LYS A 242 -3.19 18.89 29.39
CA LYS A 242 -3.67 20.28 29.48
C LYS A 242 -3.72 20.97 28.11
N ASN A 243 -2.78 20.68 27.24
CA ASN A 243 -2.63 21.31 25.93
C ASN A 243 -3.14 20.45 24.78
N ALA A 244 -3.71 19.26 25.05
CA ALA A 244 -4.05 18.25 24.03
C ALA A 244 -4.91 18.80 22.87
N ALA A 245 -6.02 19.49 23.17
CA ALA A 245 -6.92 20.02 22.17
C ALA A 245 -6.24 21.09 21.28
N LYS A 246 -5.42 21.93 21.90
CA LYS A 246 -4.67 22.99 21.21
C LYS A 246 -3.54 22.41 20.35
N LEU A 247 -2.82 21.41 20.86
CA LEU A 247 -1.74 20.76 20.11
C LEU A 247 -2.26 20.01 18.88
N ARG A 248 -3.42 19.35 18.98
CA ARG A 248 -4.07 18.72 17.82
C ARG A 248 -4.53 19.74 16.79
N GLY A 249 -5.11 20.86 17.23
CA GLY A 249 -5.49 21.97 16.35
C GLY A 249 -4.27 22.59 15.66
N ALA A 250 -3.21 22.84 16.42
CA ALA A 250 -1.94 23.35 15.91
C ALA A 250 -1.29 22.41 14.89
N LYS A 251 -1.24 21.10 15.18
CA LYS A 251 -0.74 20.08 14.24
C LYS A 251 -1.48 20.15 12.90
N ARG A 252 -2.82 20.07 12.93
CA ARG A 252 -3.63 20.11 11.71
C ARG A 252 -3.40 21.38 10.89
N ARG A 253 -3.37 22.52 11.54
CA ARG A 253 -3.16 23.81 10.86
C ARG A 253 -1.74 23.96 10.33
N LEU A 254 -0.74 23.45 11.04
CA LEU A 254 0.65 23.41 10.56
C LEU A 254 0.84 22.46 9.39
N GLU A 255 0.15 21.33 9.36
CA GLU A 255 0.13 20.43 8.20
C GLU A 255 -0.39 21.17 6.96
N GLU A 256 -1.50 21.91 7.09
CA GLU A 256 -2.06 22.71 6.01
C GLU A 256 -1.08 23.82 5.56
N LEU A 257 -0.51 24.57 6.49
CA LEU A 257 0.43 25.66 6.18
C LEU A 257 1.74 25.16 5.58
N SER A 258 2.27 24.05 6.10
CA SER A 258 3.49 23.43 5.58
C SER A 258 3.27 22.90 4.16
N THR A 259 2.11 22.27 3.92
CA THR A 259 1.73 21.76 2.60
C THR A 259 1.56 22.91 1.61
N ASN A 260 0.85 23.97 1.99
CA ASN A 260 0.68 25.16 1.16
C ASN A 260 2.03 25.83 0.84
N PHE A 261 2.92 25.91 1.81
CA PHE A 261 4.26 26.46 1.58
C PHE A 261 5.10 25.60 0.60
N ASP A 262 4.97 24.29 0.66
CA ASP A 262 5.70 23.37 -0.20
C ASP A 262 5.29 23.47 -1.69
N VAL A 263 4.16 24.12 -2.02
CA VAL A 263 3.78 24.49 -3.40
C VAL A 263 4.88 25.31 -4.09
N ARG A 264 5.57 26.16 -3.33
CA ARG A 264 6.67 26.98 -3.85
C ARG A 264 7.77 26.15 -4.52
N LYS A 265 7.99 24.92 -4.09
CA LYS A 265 8.98 24.02 -4.71
C LYS A 265 8.63 23.62 -6.14
N LEU A 266 7.34 23.68 -6.49
CA LEU A 266 6.82 23.38 -7.82
C LEU A 266 6.65 24.66 -8.65
N ALA A 267 6.69 25.82 -8.02
CA ALA A 267 6.62 27.10 -8.68
C ALA A 267 7.96 27.49 -9.35
N ALA A 268 7.87 28.23 -10.44
CA ALA A 268 8.98 28.96 -11.01
C ALA A 268 8.86 30.45 -10.65
N ARG A 269 10.01 31.12 -10.56
CA ARG A 269 10.11 32.56 -10.35
C ARG A 269 10.60 33.21 -11.64
N ILE A 270 9.98 34.32 -12.00
CA ILE A 270 10.45 35.20 -13.08
C ILE A 270 10.95 36.49 -12.44
N GLU A 271 12.19 36.87 -12.76
CA GLU A 271 12.72 38.20 -12.47
C GLU A 271 12.46 39.09 -13.69
N GLU A 272 11.54 40.03 -13.60
CA GLU A 272 11.28 40.98 -14.66
C GLU A 272 12.08 42.24 -14.39
N GLY A 273 13.09 42.52 -15.24
CA GLY A 273 13.86 43.74 -15.46
C GLY A 273 14.01 44.75 -14.31
N ASP A 274 14.26 46.00 -14.62
CA ASP A 274 14.64 47.10 -13.67
C ASP A 274 13.63 47.46 -12.58
N ASN A 275 12.39 46.94 -12.58
CA ASN A 275 11.32 47.29 -11.60
C ASN A 275 11.16 46.35 -10.39
N LYS A 276 11.99 45.33 -10.24
CA LYS A 276 12.06 44.44 -9.03
C LYS A 276 10.77 43.79 -8.53
N GLU A 277 9.76 43.63 -9.35
CA GLU A 277 8.60 42.82 -8.94
C GLU A 277 8.81 41.37 -9.41
N ASP A 278 8.97 40.48 -8.42
CA ASP A 278 9.09 39.04 -8.66
C ASP A 278 7.71 38.44 -8.88
N TYR A 279 7.54 37.68 -9.94
CA TYR A 279 6.33 36.92 -10.22
C TYR A 279 6.57 35.45 -10.02
N TYR A 280 5.55 34.72 -9.50
CA TYR A 280 5.54 33.27 -9.49
C TYR A 280 4.74 32.74 -10.69
N ILE A 281 5.09 31.53 -11.13
CA ILE A 281 4.30 30.75 -12.07
C ILE A 281 4.08 29.36 -11.44
N LEU A 282 2.81 28.97 -11.34
CA LEU A 282 2.37 27.64 -10.97
C LEU A 282 1.75 26.98 -12.19
N CYS A 283 2.19 25.77 -12.51
CA CYS A 283 1.64 24.98 -13.60
C CYS A 283 0.99 23.70 -13.07
N GLY A 284 -0.05 23.25 -13.75
CA GLY A 284 -0.67 21.98 -13.37
C GLY A 284 -1.91 21.61 -14.17
N TRP A 285 -2.41 20.44 -13.86
CA TRP A 285 -3.57 19.84 -14.52
C TRP A 285 -4.82 19.96 -13.66
N MET A 286 -5.93 20.36 -14.27
CA MET A 286 -7.23 20.48 -13.64
C MET A 286 -8.32 19.93 -14.55
N GLY A 287 -9.41 19.40 -13.98
CA GLY A 287 -10.56 18.93 -14.75
C GLY A 287 -11.31 20.07 -15.44
N GLU A 288 -11.77 19.86 -16.68
CA GLU A 288 -12.42 20.89 -17.51
C GLU A 288 -13.61 21.60 -16.81
N GLU A 289 -14.40 20.86 -16.02
CA GLU A 289 -15.51 21.44 -15.27
C GLU A 289 -15.04 22.40 -14.15
N ASP A 290 -13.94 22.04 -13.48
CA ASP A 290 -13.37 22.83 -12.39
C ASP A 290 -12.62 24.04 -12.95
N VAL A 291 -11.98 23.91 -14.14
CA VAL A 291 -11.35 25.03 -14.87
C VAL A 291 -12.37 26.12 -15.17
N LYS A 292 -13.56 25.77 -15.66
CA LYS A 292 -14.61 26.76 -15.97
C LYS A 292 -15.04 27.54 -14.73
N LYS A 293 -15.17 26.89 -13.58
CA LYS A 293 -15.53 27.53 -12.30
C LYS A 293 -14.38 28.39 -11.80
N PHE A 294 -13.17 27.87 -11.84
CA PHE A 294 -11.96 28.58 -11.42
C PHE A 294 -11.77 29.88 -12.24
N LEU A 295 -11.90 29.83 -13.57
CA LEU A 295 -11.82 31.00 -14.42
C LEU A 295 -12.93 32.03 -14.14
N ALA A 296 -14.13 31.58 -13.77
CA ALA A 296 -15.22 32.49 -13.42
C ALA A 296 -14.94 33.22 -12.09
N GLU A 297 -14.35 32.54 -11.09
CA GLU A 297 -13.97 33.15 -9.81
C GLU A 297 -12.74 34.06 -9.95
N SER A 298 -11.73 33.66 -10.76
CA SER A 298 -10.49 34.44 -10.91
C SER A 298 -10.63 35.69 -11.77
N LYS A 299 -11.69 35.83 -12.57
CA LYS A 299 -11.91 37.01 -13.44
C LYS A 299 -11.96 38.35 -12.69
N ASN A 300 -12.34 38.35 -11.43
CA ASN A 300 -12.48 39.58 -10.61
C ASN A 300 -11.20 39.84 -9.77
N ASP A 301 -10.15 39.07 -9.94
CA ASP A 301 -8.91 39.20 -9.19
C ASP A 301 -7.79 39.72 -10.09
N ASP A 302 -7.52 41.03 -10.02
CA ASP A 302 -6.52 41.69 -10.86
C ASP A 302 -5.08 41.25 -10.60
N LYS A 303 -4.85 40.46 -9.54
CA LYS A 303 -3.51 39.98 -9.17
C LYS A 303 -3.20 38.57 -9.68
N VAL A 304 -4.17 37.86 -10.23
CA VAL A 304 -4.02 36.47 -10.66
C VAL A 304 -4.26 36.37 -12.16
N PHE A 305 -3.23 36.00 -12.88
CA PHE A 305 -3.31 35.77 -14.32
C PHE A 305 -3.35 34.26 -14.58
N VAL A 306 -4.38 33.82 -15.29
CA VAL A 306 -4.57 32.41 -15.62
C VAL A 306 -4.56 32.20 -17.13
N VAL A 307 -3.66 31.38 -17.59
CA VAL A 307 -3.56 30.96 -18.98
C VAL A 307 -3.95 29.49 -19.07
N VAL A 308 -4.95 29.17 -19.90
CA VAL A 308 -5.33 27.80 -20.23
C VAL A 308 -4.70 27.44 -21.54
N GLU A 309 -3.82 26.47 -21.53
CA GLU A 309 -3.14 26.07 -22.75
C GLU A 309 -3.91 24.98 -23.48
N GLU A 310 -4.10 25.17 -24.77
CA GLU A 310 -4.87 24.25 -25.63
C GLU A 310 -3.99 23.35 -26.52
N ASP A 311 -2.72 23.75 -26.76
CA ASP A 311 -1.82 23.03 -27.62
C ASP A 311 -1.15 21.85 -26.93
N LYS A 312 -1.55 20.63 -27.30
CA LYS A 312 -1.00 19.37 -26.78
C LYS A 312 0.47 19.13 -27.18
N GLU A 313 0.96 19.76 -28.24
CA GLU A 313 2.30 19.52 -28.77
C GLU A 313 3.42 20.25 -28.00
N LYS A 314 3.05 21.21 -27.14
CA LYS A 314 4.02 22.03 -26.40
C LYS A 314 4.36 21.48 -25.01
N PHE A 315 3.69 20.44 -24.55
CA PHE A 315 3.86 19.93 -23.18
C PHE A 315 4.68 18.65 -23.13
N PHE A 316 5.52 18.58 -22.12
CA PHE A 316 6.45 17.48 -21.87
C PHE A 316 5.84 16.29 -21.13
N GLY A 317 4.55 16.29 -20.83
CA GLY A 317 3.90 15.22 -20.08
C GLY A 317 2.52 14.84 -20.60
N GLU A 318 2.20 13.55 -20.58
CA GLU A 318 0.84 13.09 -20.81
C GLU A 318 -0.09 13.56 -19.68
N PRO A 319 -1.32 14.04 -19.99
CA PRO A 319 -2.26 14.48 -18.98
C PRO A 319 -2.61 13.34 -18.00
N PRO A 320 -2.69 13.63 -16.70
CA PRO A 320 -3.05 12.62 -15.73
C PRO A 320 -4.50 12.18 -15.90
N THR A 321 -4.79 10.95 -15.52
CA THR A 321 -6.12 10.35 -15.66
C THR A 321 -6.87 10.38 -14.34
N LYS A 322 -8.05 11.04 -14.35
CA LYS A 322 -9.02 11.03 -13.25
C LYS A 322 -10.25 10.26 -13.69
N LEU A 323 -10.59 9.19 -12.97
CA LEU A 323 -11.79 8.41 -13.20
C LEU A 323 -12.97 9.01 -12.41
N LYS A 324 -14.11 9.19 -13.09
CA LYS A 324 -15.36 9.65 -12.48
C LYS A 324 -16.46 8.67 -12.86
N ASN A 325 -16.64 7.62 -12.06
CA ASN A 325 -17.63 6.59 -12.31
C ASN A 325 -18.82 6.68 -11.33
N PRO A 326 -20.04 6.24 -11.76
CA PRO A 326 -21.20 6.11 -10.87
C PRO A 326 -20.88 5.22 -9.66
N ARG A 327 -21.54 5.47 -8.54
CA ARG A 327 -21.29 4.78 -7.27
C ARG A 327 -21.34 3.26 -7.36
N PHE A 328 -22.17 2.73 -8.24
CA PHE A 328 -22.32 1.29 -8.46
C PHE A 328 -21.08 0.64 -9.11
N PHE A 329 -20.43 1.35 -10.05
CA PHE A 329 -19.25 0.87 -10.76
C PHE A 329 -17.93 1.26 -10.07
N LYS A 330 -17.98 2.21 -9.12
CA LYS A 330 -16.79 2.71 -8.42
C LYS A 330 -15.93 1.62 -7.78
N PRO A 331 -16.45 0.55 -7.14
CA PRO A 331 -15.62 -0.52 -6.59
C PRO A 331 -14.71 -1.19 -7.64
N PHE A 332 -15.17 -1.30 -8.89
CA PHE A 332 -14.41 -1.94 -9.98
C PHE A 332 -13.24 -1.11 -10.50
N GLU A 333 -13.15 0.19 -10.16
CA GLU A 333 -11.95 0.99 -10.43
C GLU A 333 -10.69 0.38 -9.78
N MET A 334 -10.85 -0.42 -8.73
CA MET A 334 -9.76 -1.17 -8.12
C MET A 334 -9.06 -2.09 -9.13
N PHE A 335 -9.81 -2.81 -9.95
CA PHE A 335 -9.24 -3.70 -10.97
C PHE A 335 -8.49 -2.93 -12.05
N ILE A 336 -9.03 -1.77 -12.46
CA ILE A 336 -8.36 -0.90 -13.43
C ILE A 336 -7.05 -0.35 -12.84
N ARG A 337 -7.05 0.09 -11.58
CA ARG A 337 -5.84 0.57 -10.90
C ARG A 337 -4.79 -0.52 -10.69
N MET A 338 -5.20 -1.78 -10.53
CA MET A 338 -4.27 -2.92 -10.40
C MET A 338 -3.57 -3.26 -11.71
N TYR A 339 -4.24 -3.11 -12.84
CA TYR A 339 -3.64 -3.35 -14.15
C TYR A 339 -2.82 -2.15 -14.63
N GLY A 340 -3.40 -0.94 -14.50
CA GLY A 340 -2.86 0.35 -14.93
C GLY A 340 -4.00 1.27 -15.32
N LEU A 341 -3.86 2.57 -15.09
CA LEU A 341 -4.89 3.53 -15.47
C LEU A 341 -4.93 3.74 -17.00
N PRO A 342 -6.12 4.01 -17.58
CA PRO A 342 -6.21 4.28 -19.01
C PRO A 342 -5.46 5.56 -19.38
N ALA A 343 -4.85 5.59 -20.54
CA ALA A 343 -4.32 6.82 -21.12
C ALA A 343 -5.48 7.78 -21.43
N ASN A 344 -5.19 9.07 -21.58
CA ASN A 344 -6.23 10.09 -21.77
C ASN A 344 -7.02 9.92 -23.09
N ASP A 345 -6.43 9.25 -24.07
CA ASP A 345 -7.01 8.91 -25.39
C ASP A 345 -7.70 7.54 -25.43
N GLU A 346 -7.65 6.76 -24.35
CA GLU A 346 -8.32 5.45 -24.24
C GLU A 346 -9.75 5.59 -23.72
N ILE A 347 -10.52 4.50 -23.88
CA ILE A 347 -11.83 4.34 -23.26
C ILE A 347 -11.63 3.90 -21.82
N ASP A 348 -12.46 4.41 -20.90
CA ASP A 348 -12.54 3.90 -19.54
C ASP A 348 -13.23 2.51 -19.54
N PRO A 349 -12.49 1.42 -19.25
CA PRO A 349 -13.04 0.08 -19.28
C PRO A 349 -13.83 -0.28 -18.01
N THR A 350 -13.94 0.58 -17.00
CA THR A 350 -14.52 0.27 -15.69
C THR A 350 -15.93 -0.31 -15.78
N MET A 351 -16.79 0.30 -16.61
CA MET A 351 -18.18 -0.17 -16.77
C MET A 351 -18.24 -1.52 -17.49
N PHE A 352 -17.37 -1.70 -18.49
CA PHE A 352 -17.26 -2.96 -19.22
C PHE A 352 -16.80 -4.09 -18.32
N VAL A 353 -15.70 -3.87 -17.58
CA VAL A 353 -15.19 -4.84 -16.60
C VAL A 353 -16.22 -5.16 -15.52
N ALA A 354 -16.92 -4.17 -15.01
CA ALA A 354 -17.95 -4.41 -14.00
C ALA A 354 -19.03 -5.37 -14.51
N LEU A 355 -19.46 -5.20 -15.76
CA LEU A 355 -20.49 -6.03 -16.36
C LEU A 355 -19.96 -7.43 -16.70
N THR A 356 -18.81 -7.52 -17.39
CA THR A 356 -18.24 -8.80 -17.82
C THR A 356 -17.77 -9.64 -16.66
N TYR A 357 -17.07 -9.03 -15.69
CA TYR A 357 -16.64 -9.71 -14.48
C TYR A 357 -17.79 -10.34 -13.69
N THR A 358 -18.83 -9.54 -13.41
CA THR A 358 -19.97 -10.04 -12.62
C THR A 358 -20.78 -11.08 -13.38
N PHE A 359 -20.92 -10.92 -14.68
CA PHE A 359 -21.61 -11.89 -15.54
C PHE A 359 -20.85 -13.23 -15.61
N ILE A 360 -19.54 -13.18 -15.88
CA ILE A 360 -18.69 -14.38 -15.96
C ILE A 360 -18.59 -15.07 -14.61
N PHE A 361 -18.41 -14.29 -13.52
CA PHE A 361 -18.40 -14.84 -12.15
C PHE A 361 -19.71 -15.56 -11.85
N GLY A 362 -20.85 -14.93 -12.15
CA GLY A 362 -22.16 -15.54 -11.94
C GLY A 362 -22.36 -16.82 -12.77
N ALA A 363 -21.88 -16.85 -14.02
CA ALA A 363 -21.96 -18.02 -14.88
C ALA A 363 -21.05 -19.18 -14.38
N MET A 364 -19.87 -18.88 -13.83
CA MET A 364 -18.95 -19.87 -13.24
C MET A 364 -19.42 -20.37 -11.88
N PHE A 365 -20.02 -19.51 -11.07
CA PHE A 365 -20.43 -19.75 -9.68
C PHE A 365 -21.94 -19.60 -9.52
N GLY A 366 -22.71 -20.35 -10.34
CA GLY A 366 -24.16 -20.23 -10.44
C GLY A 366 -24.92 -21.01 -9.37
N ASP A 367 -25.08 -20.46 -8.17
CA ASP A 367 -25.89 -21.02 -7.08
C ASP A 367 -26.68 -19.92 -6.37
N VAL A 368 -28.01 -20.11 -6.23
CA VAL A 368 -28.90 -19.12 -5.60
C VAL A 368 -28.56 -18.87 -4.14
N GLY A 369 -28.35 -19.93 -3.37
CA GLY A 369 -28.14 -19.82 -1.93
C GLY A 369 -26.79 -19.18 -1.59
N GLN A 370 -25.73 -19.68 -2.19
CA GLN A 370 -24.39 -19.15 -2.00
C GLN A 370 -24.25 -17.73 -2.57
N GLY A 371 -24.84 -17.46 -3.75
CA GLY A 371 -24.88 -16.13 -4.37
C GLY A 371 -25.57 -15.09 -3.49
N LEU A 372 -26.70 -15.46 -2.88
CA LEU A 372 -27.43 -14.58 -1.95
C LEU A 372 -26.59 -14.31 -0.68
N CYS A 373 -25.91 -15.31 -0.16
CA CYS A 373 -24.98 -15.12 0.97
C CYS A 373 -23.87 -14.12 0.60
N LEU A 374 -23.21 -14.28 -0.55
CA LEU A 374 -22.19 -13.35 -1.04
C LEU A 374 -22.73 -11.93 -1.22
N PHE A 375 -23.96 -11.80 -1.76
CA PHE A 375 -24.62 -10.51 -1.95
C PHE A 375 -24.84 -9.79 -0.61
N VAL A 376 -25.44 -10.48 0.36
CA VAL A 376 -25.79 -9.88 1.67
C VAL A 376 -24.55 -9.58 2.48
N PHE A 377 -23.65 -10.56 2.67
CA PHE A 377 -22.44 -10.35 3.48
C PHE A 377 -21.46 -9.35 2.83
N GLY A 378 -21.26 -9.44 1.50
CA GLY A 378 -20.44 -8.48 0.77
C GLY A 378 -21.02 -7.06 0.84
N GLY A 379 -22.35 -6.92 0.66
CA GLY A 379 -23.03 -5.63 0.75
C GLY A 379 -22.94 -5.01 2.15
N LEU A 380 -23.17 -5.81 3.19
CA LEU A 380 -23.05 -5.35 4.59
C LEU A 380 -21.62 -4.88 4.91
N LEU A 381 -20.63 -5.65 4.50
CA LEU A 381 -19.21 -5.31 4.73
C LEU A 381 -18.81 -4.04 3.95
N TYR A 382 -19.32 -3.85 2.73
CA TYR A 382 -19.11 -2.65 1.95
C TYR A 382 -19.73 -1.41 2.60
N LEU A 383 -20.95 -1.52 3.14
CA LEU A 383 -21.64 -0.41 3.82
C LEU A 383 -20.94 0.00 5.12
N ILE A 384 -20.46 -0.97 5.91
CA ILE A 384 -19.82 -0.71 7.21
C ILE A 384 -18.39 -0.22 7.04
N LYS A 385 -17.56 -0.94 6.26
CA LYS A 385 -16.12 -0.69 6.16
C LYS A 385 -15.68 0.01 4.87
N LYS A 386 -16.58 0.22 3.90
CA LYS A 386 -16.31 0.82 2.58
C LYS A 386 -15.17 0.13 1.80
N ILE A 387 -14.97 -1.17 1.99
CA ILE A 387 -13.96 -1.96 1.28
C ILE A 387 -14.45 -2.23 -0.14
N ASN A 388 -13.73 -1.76 -1.17
CA ASN A 388 -14.12 -1.91 -2.58
C ASN A 388 -14.29 -3.38 -2.99
N LEU A 389 -13.42 -4.27 -2.53
CA LEU A 389 -13.52 -5.71 -2.82
C LEU A 389 -14.85 -6.31 -2.35
N ALA A 390 -15.33 -5.90 -1.18
CA ALA A 390 -16.62 -6.36 -0.66
C ALA A 390 -17.80 -5.90 -1.53
N GLY A 391 -17.71 -4.69 -2.11
CA GLY A 391 -18.68 -4.18 -3.08
C GLY A 391 -18.71 -5.02 -4.37
N ILE A 392 -17.53 -5.40 -4.87
CA ILE A 392 -17.41 -6.28 -6.06
C ILE A 392 -18.05 -7.64 -5.78
N ILE A 393 -17.71 -8.27 -4.64
CA ILE A 393 -18.27 -9.58 -4.23
C ILE A 393 -19.79 -9.51 -4.10
N SER A 394 -20.33 -8.42 -3.56
CA SER A 394 -21.76 -8.23 -3.44
C SER A 394 -22.45 -8.24 -4.81
N ILE A 395 -21.94 -7.47 -5.77
CA ILE A 395 -22.54 -7.40 -7.10
C ILE A 395 -22.36 -8.74 -7.85
N ALA A 396 -21.20 -9.38 -7.72
CA ALA A 396 -20.94 -10.71 -8.27
C ALA A 396 -21.90 -11.77 -7.68
N GLY A 397 -22.19 -11.71 -6.37
CA GLY A 397 -23.17 -12.55 -5.70
C GLY A 397 -24.60 -12.37 -6.24
N LEU A 398 -24.99 -11.16 -6.63
CA LEU A 398 -26.28 -10.91 -7.28
C LEU A 398 -26.37 -11.63 -8.62
N PHE A 399 -25.33 -11.57 -9.45
CA PHE A 399 -25.29 -12.29 -10.73
C PHE A 399 -25.19 -13.81 -10.53
N SER A 400 -24.49 -14.28 -9.51
CA SER A 400 -24.45 -15.68 -9.11
C SER A 400 -25.85 -16.20 -8.75
N THR A 401 -26.62 -15.41 -8.00
CA THR A 401 -28.04 -15.72 -7.70
C THR A 401 -28.85 -15.80 -8.97
N PHE A 402 -28.68 -14.87 -9.91
CA PHE A 402 -29.38 -14.89 -11.19
C PHE A 402 -29.08 -16.16 -12.00
N PHE A 403 -27.81 -16.50 -12.19
CA PHE A 403 -27.40 -17.72 -12.89
C PHE A 403 -27.79 -18.98 -12.12
N GLY A 404 -27.81 -18.96 -10.79
CA GLY A 404 -28.33 -20.05 -9.98
C GLY A 404 -29.81 -20.37 -10.28
N PHE A 405 -30.65 -19.36 -10.51
CA PHE A 405 -32.02 -19.56 -10.99
C PHE A 405 -32.06 -20.13 -12.42
N MET A 406 -31.12 -19.72 -13.29
CA MET A 406 -31.05 -20.26 -14.66
C MET A 406 -30.64 -21.72 -14.67
N PHE A 407 -29.70 -22.12 -13.81
CA PHE A 407 -29.21 -23.50 -13.69
C PHE A 407 -30.10 -24.37 -12.78
N GLY A 408 -30.91 -23.76 -11.91
CA GLY A 408 -31.79 -24.45 -10.99
C GLY A 408 -31.10 -25.00 -9.73
N SER A 409 -29.98 -24.39 -9.26
CA SER A 409 -29.24 -24.82 -8.11
C SER A 409 -29.45 -23.90 -6.89
N ILE A 410 -29.79 -24.47 -5.73
CA ILE A 410 -29.83 -23.78 -4.42
C ILE A 410 -29.02 -24.59 -3.41
N PHE A 411 -27.87 -24.08 -2.96
CA PHE A 411 -26.93 -24.78 -2.08
C PHE A 411 -26.64 -26.22 -2.57
N GLY A 412 -26.57 -26.39 -3.91
CA GLY A 412 -26.35 -27.67 -4.55
C GLY A 412 -27.58 -28.54 -4.76
N PHE A 413 -28.73 -28.19 -4.18
CA PHE A 413 -29.98 -28.92 -4.47
C PHE A 413 -30.54 -28.52 -5.83
N GLU A 414 -30.65 -29.50 -6.75
CA GLU A 414 -31.19 -29.30 -8.12
C GLU A 414 -32.68 -29.67 -8.25
N ASP A 415 -33.27 -30.30 -7.22
CA ASP A 415 -34.68 -30.74 -7.21
C ASP A 415 -35.62 -29.66 -6.71
N VAL A 416 -35.12 -28.58 -6.07
CA VAL A 416 -35.96 -27.54 -5.46
C VAL A 416 -36.44 -26.52 -6.48
N ILE A 417 -35.61 -26.15 -7.45
CA ILE A 417 -35.95 -25.23 -8.54
C ILE A 417 -35.78 -25.94 -9.87
N GLN A 418 -36.80 -25.84 -10.73
CA GLN A 418 -36.67 -26.30 -12.12
C GLN A 418 -35.67 -25.37 -12.87
N ALA A 419 -34.65 -25.96 -13.49
CA ALA A 419 -33.73 -25.20 -14.33
C ALA A 419 -34.48 -24.52 -15.49
N HIS A 420 -34.32 -23.19 -15.63
CA HIS A 420 -34.98 -22.42 -16.69
C HIS A 420 -34.19 -22.44 -18.00
N TRP A 421 -32.92 -22.84 -17.96
CA TRP A 421 -32.07 -22.84 -19.15
C TRP A 421 -31.29 -24.15 -19.31
N LEU A 422 -30.18 -24.38 -18.63
CA LEU A 422 -29.32 -25.54 -18.77
C LEU A 422 -28.95 -26.10 -17.39
N ARG A 423 -28.82 -27.41 -17.27
CA ARG A 423 -28.10 -28.03 -16.16
C ARG A 423 -26.66 -28.25 -16.59
N PRO A 424 -25.66 -27.70 -15.86
CA PRO A 424 -24.26 -27.73 -16.27
C PRO A 424 -23.69 -29.13 -16.47
N VAL A 425 -24.18 -30.13 -15.73
CA VAL A 425 -23.68 -31.50 -15.80
C VAL A 425 -24.34 -32.31 -16.92
N ASP A 426 -25.67 -32.18 -17.10
CA ASP A 426 -26.45 -33.09 -17.93
C ASP A 426 -26.61 -32.64 -19.39
N ALA A 427 -26.44 -31.36 -19.67
CA ALA A 427 -26.69 -30.80 -20.99
C ALA A 427 -25.62 -31.21 -22.00
N MET A 428 -25.98 -32.07 -22.96
CA MET A 428 -25.09 -32.54 -24.03
C MET A 428 -25.59 -32.07 -25.40
N THR A 429 -24.69 -31.54 -26.22
CA THR A 429 -24.96 -31.15 -27.61
C THR A 429 -24.13 -31.99 -28.57
N ASN A 430 -24.77 -32.55 -29.63
CA ASN A 430 -24.07 -33.25 -30.69
C ASN A 430 -23.51 -32.26 -31.70
N LEU A 431 -22.18 -32.17 -31.77
CA LEU A 431 -21.50 -31.34 -32.75
C LEU A 431 -21.03 -32.18 -33.94
N PRO A 432 -21.25 -31.73 -35.17
CA PRO A 432 -20.71 -32.38 -36.34
C PRO A 432 -19.17 -32.31 -36.22
N PHE A 433 -18.47 -33.43 -36.27
CA PHE A 433 -17.01 -33.59 -36.21
C PHE A 433 -16.42 -33.88 -34.82
N ILE A 434 -16.95 -33.33 -33.71
CA ILE A 434 -16.34 -33.49 -32.35
C ILE A 434 -17.14 -34.54 -31.55
N GLY A 435 -18.37 -34.85 -31.95
CA GLY A 435 -19.24 -35.77 -31.21
C GLY A 435 -20.03 -35.07 -30.11
N GLN A 436 -20.32 -35.78 -29.01
CA GLN A 436 -21.06 -35.22 -27.88
C GLN A 436 -20.16 -34.34 -27.02
N LEU A 437 -20.49 -33.06 -26.89
CA LEU A 437 -19.83 -32.10 -26.01
C LEU A 437 -20.86 -31.47 -25.07
N ASN A 438 -20.42 -31.18 -23.85
CA ASN A 438 -21.30 -30.49 -22.92
C ASN A 438 -21.68 -29.10 -23.47
N THR A 439 -22.97 -28.81 -23.48
CA THR A 439 -23.56 -27.59 -24.05
C THR A 439 -22.97 -26.31 -23.40
N VAL A 440 -22.63 -26.36 -22.12
CA VAL A 440 -22.06 -25.21 -21.39
C VAL A 440 -20.72 -24.75 -22.00
N PHE A 441 -19.88 -25.69 -22.46
CA PHE A 441 -18.63 -25.33 -23.14
C PHE A 441 -18.86 -24.66 -24.48
N VAL A 442 -19.84 -25.13 -25.24
CA VAL A 442 -20.20 -24.53 -26.54
C VAL A 442 -20.69 -23.09 -26.34
N VAL A 443 -21.58 -22.90 -25.38
CA VAL A 443 -22.10 -21.56 -25.03
C VAL A 443 -20.96 -20.65 -24.51
N ALA A 444 -20.06 -21.15 -23.67
CA ALA A 444 -18.93 -20.40 -23.17
C ALA A 444 -18.00 -19.93 -24.30
N ILE A 445 -17.70 -20.80 -25.26
CA ILE A 445 -16.89 -20.45 -26.45
C ILE A 445 -17.62 -19.40 -27.30
N ALA A 446 -18.92 -19.60 -27.57
CA ALA A 446 -19.73 -18.64 -28.36
C ALA A 446 -19.78 -17.26 -27.69
N PHE A 447 -19.96 -17.22 -26.36
CA PHE A 447 -19.92 -15.99 -25.58
C PHE A 447 -18.53 -15.33 -25.67
N GLY A 448 -17.45 -16.11 -25.55
CA GLY A 448 -16.07 -15.63 -25.69
C GLY A 448 -15.77 -15.06 -27.09
N MET A 449 -16.28 -15.70 -28.15
CA MET A 449 -16.19 -15.17 -29.51
C MET A 449 -16.87 -13.80 -29.63
N GLY A 450 -18.06 -13.65 -29.04
CA GLY A 450 -18.77 -12.37 -29.00
C GLY A 450 -18.00 -11.29 -28.24
N LEU A 451 -17.41 -11.62 -27.08
CA LEU A 451 -16.57 -10.71 -26.31
C LEU A 451 -15.32 -10.28 -27.09
N ASN A 452 -14.65 -11.21 -27.77
CA ASN A 452 -13.49 -10.89 -28.60
C ASN A 452 -13.83 -9.87 -29.71
N ILE A 453 -14.98 -10.03 -30.39
CA ILE A 453 -15.45 -9.06 -31.39
C ILE A 453 -15.69 -7.69 -30.76
N LEU A 454 -16.34 -7.65 -29.59
CA LEU A 454 -16.63 -6.41 -28.87
C LEU A 454 -15.35 -5.68 -28.44
N VAL A 455 -14.36 -6.42 -27.95
CA VAL A 455 -13.06 -5.87 -27.54
C VAL A 455 -12.27 -5.32 -28.74
N MET A 456 -12.34 -5.99 -29.90
CA MET A 456 -11.75 -5.46 -31.13
C MET A 456 -12.42 -4.15 -31.58
N ILE A 457 -13.75 -4.02 -31.41
CA ILE A 457 -14.45 -2.76 -31.66
C ILE A 457 -13.93 -1.66 -30.73
N PHE A 458 -13.71 -1.95 -29.45
CA PHE A 458 -13.11 -0.98 -28.50
C PHE A 458 -11.72 -0.56 -28.94
N ASN A 459 -10.90 -1.48 -29.45
CA ASN A 459 -9.58 -1.15 -29.97
C ASN A 459 -9.67 -0.21 -31.19
N VAL A 460 -10.59 -0.44 -32.11
CA VAL A 460 -10.84 0.46 -33.24
C VAL A 460 -11.24 1.86 -32.76
N ILE A 461 -12.14 1.95 -31.74
CA ILE A 461 -12.55 3.25 -31.19
C ILE A 461 -11.36 3.96 -30.52
N ASN A 462 -10.51 3.23 -29.79
CA ASN A 462 -9.29 3.80 -29.20
C ASN A 462 -8.32 4.30 -30.28
N ALA A 463 -8.11 3.53 -31.35
CA ALA A 463 -7.27 3.94 -32.47
C ALA A 463 -7.78 5.19 -33.22
N VAL A 464 -9.12 5.36 -33.31
CA VAL A 464 -9.73 6.60 -33.83
C VAL A 464 -9.45 7.79 -32.91
N LYS A 465 -9.57 7.59 -31.58
CA LYS A 465 -9.31 8.66 -30.61
C LYS A 465 -7.83 9.08 -30.55
N SER A 466 -6.91 8.12 -30.67
CA SER A 466 -5.47 8.36 -30.69
C SER A 466 -4.95 8.91 -32.03
N HIS A 467 -5.82 9.06 -33.03
CA HIS A 467 -5.47 9.50 -34.39
C HIS A 467 -4.39 8.65 -35.05
N ASP A 468 -4.39 7.33 -34.80
CA ASP A 468 -3.46 6.37 -35.38
C ASP A 468 -4.15 5.53 -36.48
N PRO A 469 -4.19 6.02 -37.74
CA PRO A 469 -4.85 5.31 -38.82
C PRO A 469 -4.14 4.00 -39.22
N GLY A 470 -2.83 3.87 -38.93
CA GLY A 470 -2.07 2.66 -39.19
C GLY A 470 -2.55 1.50 -38.34
N ASN A 471 -2.65 1.71 -37.03
CA ASN A 471 -3.17 0.72 -36.12
C ASN A 471 -4.67 0.49 -36.27
N MET A 472 -5.45 1.52 -36.64
CA MET A 472 -6.87 1.39 -36.89
C MET A 472 -7.16 0.41 -38.04
N LEU A 473 -6.48 0.54 -39.17
CA LEU A 473 -6.81 -0.20 -40.39
C LEU A 473 -6.09 -1.56 -40.47
N PHE A 474 -4.79 -1.62 -40.17
CA PHE A 474 -3.93 -2.75 -40.53
C PHE A 474 -3.53 -3.62 -39.31
N SER A 475 -3.84 -3.22 -38.09
CA SER A 475 -3.52 -4.03 -36.91
C SER A 475 -4.37 -5.31 -36.86
N HIS A 476 -3.79 -6.38 -36.29
CA HIS A 476 -4.50 -7.62 -36.01
C HIS A 476 -5.71 -7.42 -35.06
N ASN A 477 -5.71 -6.42 -34.20
CA ASN A 477 -6.86 -6.02 -33.38
C ASN A 477 -7.66 -4.85 -33.99
N GLY A 478 -7.26 -4.33 -35.16
CA GLY A 478 -7.93 -3.27 -35.89
C GLY A 478 -9.06 -3.78 -36.81
N ILE A 479 -9.43 -2.96 -37.82
CA ILE A 479 -10.52 -3.29 -38.76
C ILE A 479 -10.21 -4.57 -39.54
N ALA A 480 -8.97 -4.74 -40.02
CA ALA A 480 -8.58 -5.95 -40.75
C ALA A 480 -8.75 -7.20 -39.88
N GLY A 481 -8.35 -7.13 -38.59
CA GLY A 481 -8.54 -8.22 -37.63
C GLY A 481 -10.02 -8.50 -37.33
N LEU A 482 -10.81 -7.46 -37.18
CA LEU A 482 -12.25 -7.56 -36.94
C LEU A 482 -12.96 -8.26 -38.09
N VAL A 483 -12.63 -7.89 -39.34
CA VAL A 483 -13.22 -8.53 -40.54
C VAL A 483 -12.81 -9.99 -40.64
N PHE A 484 -11.53 -10.30 -40.43
CA PHE A 484 -11.02 -11.67 -40.45
C PHE A 484 -11.67 -12.55 -39.38
N TYR A 485 -11.60 -12.10 -38.10
CA TYR A 485 -12.13 -12.89 -36.99
C TYR A 485 -13.67 -12.98 -37.04
N GLY A 486 -14.34 -11.89 -37.34
CA GLY A 486 -15.81 -11.87 -37.47
C GLY A 486 -16.32 -12.79 -38.58
N PHE A 487 -15.64 -12.82 -39.75
CA PHE A 487 -16.01 -13.74 -40.83
C PHE A 487 -15.68 -15.19 -40.48
N LEU A 488 -14.57 -15.46 -39.79
CA LEU A 488 -14.22 -16.79 -39.28
C LEU A 488 -15.31 -17.30 -38.31
N VAL A 489 -15.72 -16.48 -37.33
CA VAL A 489 -16.75 -16.80 -36.35
C VAL A 489 -18.09 -17.06 -37.07
N LEU A 490 -18.47 -16.18 -38.02
CA LEU A 490 -19.68 -16.35 -38.80
C LEU A 490 -19.67 -17.68 -39.56
N THR A 491 -18.57 -18.05 -40.17
CA THR A 491 -18.40 -19.32 -40.91
C THR A 491 -18.57 -20.53 -39.98
N ILE A 492 -17.93 -20.48 -38.77
CA ILE A 492 -18.08 -21.54 -37.77
C ILE A 492 -19.52 -21.66 -37.29
N VAL A 493 -20.21 -20.56 -36.99
CA VAL A 493 -21.59 -20.55 -36.52
C VAL A 493 -22.53 -21.11 -37.59
N LEU A 494 -22.39 -20.70 -38.86
CA LEU A 494 -23.19 -21.22 -39.96
C LEU A 494 -22.99 -22.72 -40.16
N TYR A 495 -21.73 -23.18 -40.07
CA TYR A 495 -21.40 -24.59 -40.16
C TYR A 495 -22.03 -25.40 -39.00
N MET A 496 -21.92 -24.92 -37.77
CA MET A 496 -22.48 -25.58 -36.58
C MET A 496 -24.03 -25.61 -36.57
N THR A 497 -24.66 -24.59 -37.13
CA THR A 497 -26.15 -24.52 -37.25
C THR A 497 -26.69 -25.28 -38.47
N GLY A 498 -25.80 -25.93 -39.26
CA GLY A 498 -26.21 -26.71 -40.43
C GLY A 498 -26.62 -25.88 -41.64
N HIS A 499 -26.33 -24.60 -41.67
CA HIS A 499 -26.58 -23.72 -42.81
C HIS A 499 -25.45 -23.83 -43.84
N LYS A 500 -25.74 -23.43 -45.08
CA LYS A 500 -24.73 -23.44 -46.15
C LYS A 500 -23.58 -22.51 -45.83
N VAL A 501 -22.36 -23.02 -45.83
CA VAL A 501 -21.13 -22.27 -45.66
C VAL A 501 -20.96 -21.26 -46.81
N PRO A 502 -20.39 -20.05 -46.56
CA PRO A 502 -20.14 -19.06 -47.62
C PRO A 502 -19.31 -19.65 -48.78
N GLY A 503 -19.59 -19.22 -50.00
CA GLY A 503 -18.88 -19.73 -51.18
C GLY A 503 -17.37 -19.47 -51.13
N ASN A 504 -16.60 -20.30 -51.83
CA ASN A 504 -15.13 -20.25 -51.83
C ASN A 504 -14.56 -18.86 -52.19
N ILE A 505 -15.22 -18.09 -53.06
CA ILE A 505 -14.81 -16.73 -53.43
C ILE A 505 -14.91 -15.79 -52.21
N MET A 506 -15.97 -15.86 -51.43
CA MET A 506 -16.15 -15.08 -50.21
C MET A 506 -15.08 -15.44 -49.16
N MET A 507 -14.79 -16.73 -49.00
CA MET A 507 -13.74 -17.17 -48.09
C MET A 507 -12.36 -16.57 -48.46
N VAL A 508 -12.01 -16.61 -49.77
CA VAL A 508 -10.72 -16.05 -50.24
C VAL A 508 -10.67 -14.54 -50.01
N ILE A 509 -11.75 -13.81 -50.22
CA ILE A 509 -11.76 -12.34 -50.01
C ILE A 509 -11.71 -11.99 -48.54
N PHE A 510 -12.59 -12.54 -47.69
CA PHE A 510 -12.71 -12.11 -46.31
C PHE A 510 -11.65 -12.73 -45.34
N LEU A 511 -11.01 -13.81 -45.72
CA LEU A 511 -9.88 -14.39 -44.97
C LEU A 511 -8.52 -14.03 -45.62
N GLY A 512 -8.41 -14.10 -46.95
CA GLY A 512 -7.13 -13.86 -47.66
C GLY A 512 -6.68 -12.41 -47.66
N VAL A 513 -7.59 -11.46 -47.93
CA VAL A 513 -7.24 -10.03 -47.97
C VAL A 513 -6.76 -9.51 -46.60
N PRO A 514 -7.44 -9.80 -45.47
CA PRO A 514 -6.92 -9.41 -44.16
C PRO A 514 -5.56 -10.02 -43.81
N VAL A 515 -5.31 -11.27 -44.19
CA VAL A 515 -3.98 -11.92 -44.00
C VAL A 515 -2.90 -11.17 -44.78
N LEU A 516 -3.17 -10.77 -46.02
CA LEU A 516 -2.24 -9.91 -46.78
C LEU A 516 -2.03 -8.54 -46.11
N LEU A 517 -3.09 -7.94 -45.55
CA LEU A 517 -2.98 -6.66 -44.83
C LEU A 517 -2.14 -6.80 -43.55
N PHE A 518 -2.17 -7.95 -42.85
CA PHE A 518 -1.29 -8.20 -41.69
C PHE A 518 0.17 -8.29 -42.11
N VAL A 519 0.49 -9.00 -43.19
CA VAL A 519 1.86 -9.14 -43.70
C VAL A 519 2.43 -7.76 -44.11
N PHE A 520 1.62 -6.90 -44.70
CA PHE A 520 2.03 -5.57 -45.19
C PHE A 520 1.67 -4.43 -44.24
N LYS A 521 1.38 -4.69 -42.96
CA LYS A 521 0.98 -3.72 -41.95
C LYS A 521 1.94 -2.53 -41.83
N GLU A 522 3.26 -2.79 -41.72
CA GLU A 522 4.27 -1.74 -41.56
C GLU A 522 4.40 -0.85 -42.81
N PRO A 523 4.60 -1.38 -44.02
CA PRO A 523 4.70 -0.54 -45.21
C PRO A 523 3.42 0.22 -45.53
N LEU A 524 2.25 -0.37 -45.30
CA LEU A 524 0.96 0.31 -45.51
C LEU A 524 0.70 1.38 -44.45
N GLY A 525 1.07 1.10 -43.20
CA GLY A 525 0.97 2.06 -42.10
C GLY A 525 1.82 3.29 -42.34
N ASN A 526 3.08 3.11 -42.75
CA ASN A 526 3.99 4.20 -43.09
C ASN A 526 3.51 5.03 -44.29
N LEU A 527 2.83 4.41 -45.26
CA LEU A 527 2.27 5.07 -46.39
C LEU A 527 1.07 5.97 -46.04
N VAL A 528 0.22 5.50 -45.11
CA VAL A 528 -0.96 6.27 -44.64
C VAL A 528 -0.55 7.40 -43.68
N THR A 529 0.41 7.16 -42.79
CA THR A 529 0.89 8.18 -41.83
C THR A 529 1.88 9.18 -42.44
N LYS A 530 2.28 9.00 -43.70
CA LYS A 530 3.32 9.85 -44.42
C LYS A 530 4.66 9.94 -43.67
N GLN A 531 4.94 9.00 -42.77
CA GLN A 531 6.22 8.92 -42.09
C GLN A 531 7.18 8.09 -42.92
N HIS A 532 8.25 8.73 -43.46
CA HIS A 532 9.33 8.05 -44.18
C HIS A 532 10.32 7.38 -43.18
N LYS A 533 9.86 6.40 -42.37
CA LYS A 533 10.82 5.53 -41.70
C LYS A 533 11.39 4.58 -42.75
N LYS A 534 12.68 4.71 -43.05
CA LYS A 534 13.40 3.76 -43.92
C LYS A 534 13.31 2.37 -43.29
N MET A 535 12.94 1.37 -44.07
CA MET A 535 13.12 -0.03 -43.70
C MET A 535 14.62 -0.25 -43.44
N GLU A 536 15.00 -0.45 -42.21
CA GLU A 536 16.40 -0.71 -41.81
C GLU A 536 16.80 -2.19 -42.09
N GLU A 537 15.81 -3.06 -42.32
CA GLU A 537 16.01 -4.49 -42.48
C GLU A 537 15.95 -4.94 -43.96
N GLY A 538 16.76 -5.93 -44.29
CA GLY A 538 16.77 -6.52 -45.64
C GLY A 538 15.43 -7.19 -45.99
N LYS A 539 15.02 -7.15 -47.26
CA LYS A 539 13.72 -7.67 -47.73
C LYS A 539 13.40 -9.13 -47.28
N VAL A 540 14.41 -9.97 -47.17
CA VAL A 540 14.22 -11.36 -46.70
C VAL A 540 13.87 -11.42 -45.24
N MET A 541 14.52 -10.59 -44.41
CA MET A 541 14.25 -10.54 -42.97
C MET A 541 12.83 -10.04 -42.69
N PHE A 542 12.33 -9.06 -43.46
CA PHE A 542 10.97 -8.58 -43.37
C PHE A 542 9.92 -9.71 -43.61
N PHE A 543 10.09 -10.54 -44.66
CA PHE A 543 9.16 -11.64 -44.89
C PHE A 543 9.21 -12.72 -43.82
N VAL A 544 10.38 -13.00 -43.27
CA VAL A 544 10.51 -13.96 -42.17
C VAL A 544 9.81 -13.44 -40.91
N GLN A 545 10.03 -12.19 -40.58
CA GLN A 545 9.39 -11.53 -39.43
C GLN A 545 7.87 -11.47 -39.59
N ALA A 546 7.37 -11.05 -40.75
CA ALA A 546 5.95 -11.00 -41.05
C ALA A 546 5.27 -12.38 -40.99
N PHE A 547 5.98 -13.45 -41.41
CA PHE A 547 5.48 -14.82 -41.27
C PHE A 547 5.32 -15.23 -39.80
N PHE A 548 6.32 -14.95 -38.95
CA PHE A 548 6.25 -15.27 -37.53
C PHE A 548 5.16 -14.43 -36.81
N GLU A 549 5.02 -13.15 -37.15
CA GLU A 549 3.97 -12.28 -36.60
C GLU A 549 2.59 -12.77 -37.01
N LEU A 550 2.40 -13.23 -38.26
CA LEU A 550 1.16 -13.85 -38.70
C LEU A 550 0.84 -15.15 -37.94
N PHE A 551 1.84 -16.01 -37.78
CA PHE A 551 1.69 -17.27 -37.06
C PHE A 551 1.33 -17.01 -35.59
N GLU A 552 1.99 -16.09 -34.91
CA GLU A 552 1.68 -15.65 -33.55
C GLU A 552 0.26 -15.10 -33.45
N THR A 553 -0.16 -14.29 -34.41
CA THR A 553 -1.52 -13.74 -34.45
C THR A 553 -2.58 -14.84 -34.55
N MET A 554 -2.36 -15.83 -35.41
CA MET A 554 -3.28 -16.98 -35.55
C MET A 554 -3.35 -17.81 -34.28
N LEU A 555 -2.20 -18.10 -33.67
CA LEU A 555 -2.14 -18.80 -32.39
C LEU A 555 -2.85 -18.01 -31.28
N SER A 556 -2.67 -16.69 -31.23
CA SER A 556 -3.33 -15.82 -30.27
C SER A 556 -4.84 -15.86 -30.39
N TYR A 557 -5.38 -15.79 -31.60
CA TYR A 557 -6.85 -15.89 -31.82
C TYR A 557 -7.39 -17.24 -31.36
N PHE A 558 -6.70 -18.34 -31.68
CA PHE A 558 -7.10 -19.67 -31.28
C PHE A 558 -7.02 -19.85 -29.75
N SER A 559 -5.89 -19.54 -29.16
CA SER A 559 -5.65 -19.66 -27.72
C SER A 559 -6.65 -18.83 -26.90
N ASN A 560 -6.87 -17.58 -27.28
CA ASN A 560 -7.79 -16.71 -26.57
C ASN A 560 -9.25 -17.19 -26.69
N THR A 561 -9.64 -17.75 -27.83
CA THR A 561 -10.99 -18.29 -28.00
C THR A 561 -11.21 -19.53 -27.13
N ILE A 562 -10.22 -20.43 -27.07
CA ILE A 562 -10.27 -21.63 -26.22
C ILE A 562 -10.24 -21.27 -24.73
N SER A 563 -9.56 -20.21 -24.33
CA SER A 563 -9.47 -19.79 -22.92
C SER A 563 -10.85 -19.58 -22.28
N TYR A 564 -11.87 -19.24 -23.06
CA TYR A 564 -13.25 -19.07 -22.55
C TYR A 564 -13.93 -20.40 -22.17
N VAL A 565 -13.40 -21.55 -22.59
CA VAL A 565 -13.87 -22.89 -22.13
C VAL A 565 -13.81 -22.97 -20.60
N ARG A 566 -12.91 -22.24 -19.99
CA ARG A 566 -12.77 -22.13 -18.52
C ARG A 566 -14.08 -21.74 -17.83
N ILE A 567 -14.91 -20.89 -18.46
CA ILE A 567 -16.22 -20.49 -17.91
C ILE A 567 -17.09 -21.73 -17.69
N GLY A 568 -17.18 -22.57 -18.72
CA GLY A 568 -17.96 -23.82 -18.62
C GLY A 568 -17.32 -24.83 -17.67
N ALA A 569 -15.96 -24.94 -17.68
CA ALA A 569 -15.25 -25.87 -16.82
C ALA A 569 -15.52 -25.59 -15.33
N PHE A 570 -15.48 -24.32 -14.91
CA PHE A 570 -15.78 -23.94 -13.52
C PHE A 570 -17.25 -24.11 -13.17
N ALA A 571 -18.18 -23.82 -14.11
CA ALA A 571 -19.60 -24.07 -13.87
C ALA A 571 -19.90 -25.57 -13.62
N VAL A 572 -19.30 -26.46 -14.41
CA VAL A 572 -19.43 -27.92 -14.21
C VAL A 572 -18.72 -28.37 -12.92
N SER A 573 -17.53 -27.82 -12.63
CA SER A 573 -16.76 -28.13 -11.41
C SER A 573 -17.54 -27.73 -10.15
N HIS A 574 -18.18 -26.57 -10.17
CA HIS A 574 -19.02 -26.09 -9.07
C HIS A 574 -20.17 -27.06 -8.78
N ALA A 575 -20.93 -27.42 -9.81
CA ALA A 575 -22.03 -28.38 -9.67
C ALA A 575 -21.54 -29.74 -9.12
N ALA A 576 -20.43 -30.27 -9.64
CA ALA A 576 -19.83 -31.50 -9.15
C ALA A 576 -19.34 -31.41 -7.69
N MET A 577 -18.73 -30.30 -7.29
CA MET A 577 -18.32 -30.11 -5.88
C MET A 577 -19.50 -30.02 -4.93
N MET A 578 -20.58 -29.38 -5.35
CA MET A 578 -21.80 -29.31 -4.55
C MET A 578 -22.45 -30.67 -4.40
N GLU A 579 -22.46 -31.51 -5.44
CA GLU A 579 -22.93 -32.89 -5.36
C GLU A 579 -22.13 -33.70 -4.33
N VAL A 580 -20.80 -33.55 -4.28
CA VAL A 580 -19.95 -34.19 -3.27
C VAL A 580 -20.31 -33.71 -1.86
N VAL A 581 -20.56 -32.42 -1.65
CA VAL A 581 -20.99 -31.88 -0.33
C VAL A 581 -22.34 -32.49 0.09
N LEU A 582 -23.29 -32.63 -0.83
CA LEU A 582 -24.58 -33.26 -0.56
C LEU A 582 -24.43 -34.75 -0.23
N MET A 583 -23.57 -35.48 -0.91
CA MET A 583 -23.27 -36.88 -0.59
C MET A 583 -22.64 -37.01 0.81
N LEU A 584 -21.62 -36.23 1.13
CA LEU A 584 -20.94 -36.25 2.42
C LEU A 584 -21.86 -35.85 3.58
N SER A 585 -22.78 -34.95 3.36
CA SER A 585 -23.78 -34.55 4.36
C SER A 585 -24.92 -35.57 4.53
N GLY A 586 -24.99 -36.58 3.66
CA GLY A 586 -26.08 -37.59 3.68
C GLY A 586 -27.42 -37.03 3.19
N ALA A 587 -27.45 -35.85 2.59
CA ALA A 587 -28.66 -35.21 2.14
C ALA A 587 -29.36 -36.02 1.00
N SER A 588 -28.58 -36.62 0.12
CA SER A 588 -29.06 -37.54 -0.93
C SER A 588 -29.64 -38.85 -0.38
N ALA A 589 -29.29 -39.27 0.86
CA ALA A 589 -29.79 -40.46 1.50
C ALA A 589 -30.95 -40.20 2.50
N GLY A 590 -31.43 -38.96 2.61
CA GLY A 590 -32.54 -38.57 3.49
C GLY A 590 -32.17 -38.35 4.97
N HIS A 591 -30.90 -38.43 5.32
CA HIS A 591 -30.38 -38.17 6.70
C HIS A 591 -29.34 -37.05 6.67
N THR A 592 -29.80 -35.80 6.57
CA THR A 592 -28.89 -34.64 6.42
C THR A 592 -28.19 -34.33 7.75
N ASN A 593 -26.84 -34.41 7.72
CA ASN A 593 -26.02 -33.84 8.79
C ASN A 593 -25.77 -32.36 8.51
N TRP A 594 -26.56 -31.50 9.19
CA TRP A 594 -26.52 -30.05 8.99
C TRP A 594 -25.15 -29.40 9.25
N ILE A 595 -24.35 -29.96 10.16
CA ILE A 595 -23.01 -29.44 10.47
C ILE A 595 -22.10 -29.62 9.26
N VAL A 596 -22.08 -30.84 8.68
CA VAL A 596 -21.27 -31.15 7.50
C VAL A 596 -21.75 -30.35 6.29
N PHE A 597 -23.07 -30.22 6.15
CA PHE A 597 -23.67 -29.43 5.06
C PHE A 597 -23.25 -27.96 5.13
N VAL A 598 -23.39 -27.28 6.28
CA VAL A 598 -23.04 -25.87 6.45
C VAL A 598 -21.52 -25.68 6.29
N LEU A 599 -20.71 -26.54 6.91
CA LEU A 599 -19.24 -26.45 6.82
C LEU A 599 -18.77 -26.65 5.37
N GLY A 600 -19.33 -27.63 4.66
CA GLY A 600 -19.05 -27.89 3.26
C GLY A 600 -19.41 -26.70 2.36
N ASN A 601 -20.60 -26.12 2.53
CA ASN A 601 -21.00 -24.92 1.79
C ASN A 601 -20.11 -23.71 2.07
N VAL A 602 -19.72 -23.47 3.34
CA VAL A 602 -18.81 -22.37 3.69
C VAL A 602 -17.44 -22.58 3.05
N LEU A 603 -16.94 -23.81 3.07
CA LEU A 603 -15.63 -24.16 2.50
C LEU A 603 -15.65 -23.99 0.97
N VAL A 604 -16.68 -24.52 0.28
CA VAL A 604 -16.82 -24.37 -1.17
C VAL A 604 -17.00 -22.91 -1.53
N CYS A 605 -17.90 -22.18 -0.88
CA CYS A 605 -18.13 -20.76 -1.14
C CYS A 605 -16.85 -19.92 -0.95
N GLY A 606 -16.06 -20.19 0.08
CA GLY A 606 -14.81 -19.48 0.35
C GLY A 606 -13.69 -19.80 -0.63
N LEU A 607 -13.35 -21.07 -0.78
CA LEU A 607 -12.23 -21.51 -1.63
C LEU A 607 -12.55 -21.37 -3.11
N GLU A 608 -13.70 -21.89 -3.56
CA GLU A 608 -14.07 -21.84 -4.96
C GLU A 608 -14.41 -20.42 -5.40
N GLY A 609 -15.15 -19.65 -4.59
CA GLY A 609 -15.42 -18.25 -4.88
C GLY A 609 -14.15 -17.41 -5.06
N LEU A 610 -13.10 -17.67 -4.27
CA LEU A 610 -11.79 -17.05 -4.43
C LEU A 610 -11.13 -17.46 -5.77
N VAL A 611 -11.09 -18.77 -6.05
CA VAL A 611 -10.46 -19.31 -7.27
C VAL A 611 -11.20 -18.80 -8.51
N VAL A 612 -12.53 -18.85 -8.53
CA VAL A 612 -13.35 -18.31 -9.62
C VAL A 612 -13.08 -16.81 -9.81
N GLY A 613 -13.05 -16.03 -8.72
CA GLY A 613 -12.73 -14.61 -8.78
C GLY A 613 -11.40 -14.31 -9.47
N ILE A 614 -10.34 -15.09 -9.14
CA ILE A 614 -9.02 -14.97 -9.77
C ILE A 614 -9.08 -15.39 -11.25
N GLN A 615 -9.82 -16.46 -11.59
CA GLN A 615 -9.90 -16.93 -12.97
C GLN A 615 -10.67 -15.97 -13.87
N VAL A 616 -11.68 -15.27 -13.34
CA VAL A 616 -12.37 -14.21 -14.07
C VAL A 616 -11.44 -13.04 -14.32
N LEU A 617 -10.69 -12.57 -13.30
CA LEU A 617 -9.68 -11.51 -13.47
C LEU A 617 -8.63 -11.89 -14.52
N ARG A 618 -8.24 -13.15 -14.56
CA ARG A 618 -7.30 -13.62 -15.57
C ARG A 618 -7.90 -13.50 -16.99
N LEU A 619 -9.17 -13.84 -17.19
CA LEU A 619 -9.85 -13.64 -18.47
C LEU A 619 -9.92 -12.16 -18.85
N GLU A 620 -10.24 -11.27 -17.88
CA GLU A 620 -10.29 -9.82 -18.12
C GLU A 620 -8.94 -9.26 -18.57
N TYR A 621 -7.86 -9.62 -17.87
CA TYR A 621 -6.54 -9.01 -18.09
C TYR A 621 -5.82 -9.59 -19.32
N TYR A 622 -5.85 -10.92 -19.51
CA TYR A 622 -5.05 -11.55 -20.55
C TYR A 622 -5.80 -11.71 -21.88
N GLU A 623 -7.09 -12.02 -21.88
CA GLU A 623 -7.86 -12.24 -23.08
C GLU A 623 -8.53 -10.95 -23.60
N MET A 624 -8.97 -10.05 -22.69
CA MET A 624 -9.68 -8.83 -23.08
C MET A 624 -8.77 -7.60 -23.11
N PHE A 625 -8.13 -7.21 -21.97
CA PHE A 625 -7.34 -5.99 -21.91
C PHE A 625 -6.14 -5.98 -22.86
N SER A 626 -5.45 -7.10 -23.01
CA SER A 626 -4.30 -7.21 -23.92
C SER A 626 -4.59 -6.79 -25.36
N ARG A 627 -5.87 -6.74 -25.77
CA ARG A 627 -6.28 -6.39 -27.13
C ARG A 627 -6.57 -4.92 -27.37
N PHE A 628 -7.06 -4.18 -26.38
CA PHE A 628 -7.50 -2.80 -26.59
C PHE A 628 -6.97 -1.81 -25.56
N TYR A 629 -6.37 -2.28 -24.49
CA TYR A 629 -6.04 -1.47 -23.34
C TYR A 629 -4.54 -1.48 -23.06
N LYS A 630 -3.89 -0.30 -23.03
CA LYS A 630 -2.46 -0.17 -22.76
C LYS A 630 -2.17 0.03 -21.28
N GLY A 631 -3.04 0.77 -20.57
CA GLY A 631 -2.91 1.00 -19.13
C GLY A 631 -1.70 1.87 -18.74
N THR A 632 -1.27 2.77 -19.60
CA THR A 632 -0.09 3.63 -19.41
C THR A 632 -0.42 4.97 -18.76
N GLY A 633 -1.68 5.22 -18.41
CA GLY A 633 -2.13 6.48 -17.85
C GLY A 633 -1.53 6.78 -16.48
N ARG A 634 -1.20 8.04 -16.24
CA ARG A 634 -0.67 8.56 -14.98
C ARG A 634 -1.81 8.92 -14.03
N GLU A 635 -1.74 8.50 -12.76
CA GLU A 635 -2.78 8.82 -11.78
C GLU A 635 -2.83 10.32 -11.46
N PHE A 636 -4.05 10.87 -11.47
CA PHE A 636 -4.29 12.24 -11.01
C PHE A 636 -4.16 12.31 -9.49
N LYS A 637 -3.16 13.04 -9.00
CA LYS A 637 -2.87 13.29 -7.59
C LYS A 637 -3.02 14.78 -7.32
N PRO A 638 -4.21 15.24 -6.92
CA PRO A 638 -4.43 16.65 -6.63
C PRO A 638 -3.63 17.07 -5.39
N PHE A 639 -3.20 18.30 -5.39
CA PHE A 639 -2.47 18.93 -4.28
C PHE A 639 -3.31 18.90 -2.97
N HIS A 640 -4.60 19.19 -3.08
CA HIS A 640 -5.59 18.96 -2.02
C HIS A 640 -6.70 18.07 -2.55
N SER A 641 -6.91 16.91 -1.92
CA SER A 641 -8.03 16.03 -2.23
C SER A 641 -9.30 16.51 -1.53
N GLN A 642 -10.46 16.36 -2.19
CA GLN A 642 -11.76 16.61 -1.52
C GLN A 642 -12.02 15.63 -0.37
N SER A 643 -11.31 14.48 -0.32
CA SER A 643 -11.40 13.53 0.80
C SER A 643 -10.75 14.05 2.08
N ASP A 644 -9.75 14.93 1.97
CA ASP A 644 -9.01 15.46 3.12
C ASP A 644 -9.78 16.54 3.87
N ARG A 645 -10.93 16.98 3.32
CA ARG A 645 -11.83 18.01 3.90
C ARG A 645 -12.93 17.44 4.81
N LYS A 646 -13.04 16.10 4.94
CA LYS A 646 -14.00 15.43 5.84
C LYS A 646 -13.31 14.91 7.08
#